data_61751d91e7d2cec2c0394969b0408d8b
#
_entry.id   61751d91e7d2cec2c0394969b0408d8b
#
_cell.length_a   1.000
_cell.length_b   1.000
_cell.length_c   1.000
_cell.angle_alpha   90.00
_cell.angle_beta   90.00
_cell.angle_gamma   90.00
#
_symmetry.space_group_name_H-M   'P 1'
#
loop_
_entity.id
_entity.type
_entity.pdbx_description
1 polymer ?
#
loop_
_entity_poly.entity_id
_entity_poly.type
_entity_poly.pdbx_seq_one_letter_code
_entity_poly.pdbx_strand_id
1 'polypeptide(L)'
;MKFKYILILSALIGQILSLSAREVTSFNEGWLFKRGPFSQDPVKVAAQWNADWETVNLPHTWNAKDMQVKADAFYEGVGYYRKTQFFGNELKGKRVFLRFEGVGANTEVYVNGKLVGMHRGAYSAFAFEIGTALKLGAENEIMVKADNASRPDVIPVNHNLFGVYGGIYRPVWLIITEQNNITVTDCASPGVYITQKNVSKRSADITVKVKLDNGSLTPADLVLENTIYTQNGKKVTSHRLPLVLTPQGTQTYISTFKLNKPHLWQGRKAPYLYKVISRLLADGKVIDEVVQPLGVRRYEIVPGKGFYLNGEKYPMYGVTRHQDWWGLGSALTNKEHDFDLAQIMDIGATTVRFAHYQQSDYLYSRCDSLGLVIWAEIPFVNRVTGYEAENAQSQLRELIRQSFNHPSIYVWGLHNEVYQPHEYTAGLTQTLHNLAKTEDPDRYTVSVNGYGHAEHPVNQNADIQGMNRYFGWYEKKLQDIEPWVKGLEEKYPWQKLMLTEYGADANLDHQTEYLGDALNWGKSFYPETFQTKTHEYQWSVIAKHPYIIASYLWNMFDFGVPMWSRGGVPARNLKGLITFDRKIKKDSYYWYKANWSKDPVLYLTQRRNIDRERKHTSVTVYSNIGTPQVYLNGKELTGIRQGYTDVHYVLDDVTLEQGKNTIKTVATYNGKEYTDEIEWNYTGEKKRSADWSENKEEHAGW
;
A
#
# COMPACT_ATOMS: atom_id res chain seq x y z
N MET A 1 -55.37 29.53 12.15
CA MET A 1 -54.23 29.47 11.22
C MET A 1 -53.44 30.76 11.33
N LYS A 2 -52.35 30.78 12.06
CA LYS A 2 -51.43 31.94 12.14
C LYS A 2 -50.02 31.39 11.95
N PHE A 3 -49.43 31.70 10.80
CA PHE A 3 -48.02 31.44 10.51
C PHE A 3 -47.16 32.41 11.33
N LYS A 4 -46.28 31.90 12.19
CA LYS A 4 -45.23 32.67 12.84
C LYS A 4 -43.96 32.56 11.99
N TYR A 5 -43.53 33.66 11.41
CA TYR A 5 -42.20 33.83 10.83
C TYR A 5 -41.18 33.87 11.96
N ILE A 6 -40.25 32.91 11.97
CA ILE A 6 -39.04 32.97 12.82
C ILE A 6 -37.95 33.59 11.94
N LEU A 7 -37.57 34.81 12.28
CA LEU A 7 -36.36 35.45 11.79
C LEU A 7 -35.16 34.73 12.40
N ILE A 8 -34.37 34.06 11.57
CA ILE A 8 -33.05 33.55 11.97
C ILE A 8 -32.07 34.70 11.78
N LEU A 9 -31.67 35.29 12.90
CA LEU A 9 -30.59 36.26 12.98
C LEU A 9 -29.28 35.50 12.79
N SER A 10 -28.67 35.59 11.60
CA SER A 10 -27.34 35.08 11.35
C SER A 10 -26.32 35.96 12.08
N ALA A 11 -25.88 35.49 13.24
CA ALA A 11 -24.73 36.05 13.92
C ALA A 11 -23.49 35.80 13.05
N LEU A 12 -22.98 36.82 12.39
CA LEU A 12 -21.60 36.82 11.86
C LEU A 12 -20.65 36.73 13.07
N ILE A 13 -20.24 35.52 13.41
CA ILE A 13 -19.09 35.33 14.26
C ILE A 13 -17.91 35.61 13.34
N GLY A 14 -17.30 36.78 13.51
CA GLY A 14 -16.02 37.10 12.90
C GLY A 14 -15.01 36.05 13.38
N GLN A 15 -14.73 35.06 12.55
CA GLN A 15 -13.53 34.26 12.70
C GLN A 15 -12.37 35.24 12.58
N ILE A 16 -11.72 35.52 13.72
CA ILE A 16 -10.36 36.04 13.71
C ILE A 16 -9.59 34.94 13.00
N LEU A 17 -9.33 35.13 11.72
CA LEU A 17 -8.34 34.36 10.97
C LEU A 17 -7.04 34.58 11.71
N SER A 18 -6.68 33.65 12.61
CA SER A 18 -5.30 33.51 13.00
C SER A 18 -4.59 33.22 11.69
N LEU A 19 -3.82 34.18 11.19
CA LEU A 19 -2.91 33.95 10.09
C LEU A 19 -2.10 32.70 10.48
N SER A 20 -2.44 31.58 9.86
CA SER A 20 -1.67 30.35 9.98
C SER A 20 -0.27 30.69 9.46
N ALA A 21 0.74 30.38 10.26
CA ALA A 21 2.13 30.68 9.91
C ALA A 21 2.57 30.03 8.58
N ARG A 22 1.98 28.88 8.25
CA ARG A 22 2.05 28.19 6.96
C ARG A 22 0.63 27.96 6.47
N GLU A 23 0.36 28.30 5.23
CA GLU A 23 -0.91 27.99 4.59
C GLU A 23 -0.74 26.78 3.66
N VAL A 24 -1.59 25.76 3.82
CA VAL A 24 -1.62 24.56 2.96
C VAL A 24 -3.04 24.40 2.47
N THR A 25 -3.26 24.58 1.17
CA THR A 25 -4.58 24.50 0.56
C THR A 25 -4.62 23.47 -0.55
N SER A 26 -5.80 22.83 -0.72
CA SER A 26 -6.05 21.92 -1.83
C SER A 26 -5.99 22.67 -3.16
N PHE A 27 -5.29 22.10 -4.13
CA PHE A 27 -5.17 22.65 -5.47
C PHE A 27 -5.75 21.71 -6.53
N ASN A 28 -6.80 20.94 -6.17
CA ASN A 28 -7.30 19.79 -6.92
C ASN A 28 -8.41 20.10 -7.91
N GLU A 29 -9.15 21.22 -7.72
CA GLU A 29 -10.34 21.54 -8.49
C GLU A 29 -10.03 22.24 -9.82
N GLY A 30 -10.85 21.99 -10.85
CA GLY A 30 -10.90 22.81 -12.06
C GLY A 30 -9.66 22.76 -12.94
N TRP A 31 -9.04 21.60 -13.08
CA TRP A 31 -7.99 21.38 -14.06
C TRP A 31 -8.58 21.07 -15.43
N LEU A 32 -7.92 21.52 -16.47
CA LEU A 32 -8.16 21.11 -17.84
C LEU A 32 -7.18 20.01 -18.19
N PHE A 33 -7.66 18.90 -18.76
CA PHE A 33 -6.84 17.76 -19.15
C PHE A 33 -6.94 17.50 -20.65
N LYS A 34 -5.82 17.08 -21.22
CA LYS A 34 -5.75 16.59 -22.60
C LYS A 34 -4.69 15.52 -22.78
N ARG A 35 -5.09 14.41 -23.38
CA ARG A 35 -4.16 13.32 -23.69
C ARG A 35 -3.40 13.60 -24.98
N GLY A 36 -2.07 13.39 -25.00
CA GLY A 36 -1.22 13.35 -26.18
C GLY A 36 -1.25 11.98 -26.88
N PRO A 37 -0.34 11.71 -27.83
CA PRO A 37 0.63 12.66 -28.37
C PRO A 37 0.01 13.66 -29.34
N PHE A 38 0.64 14.82 -29.44
CA PHE A 38 0.32 15.78 -30.50
C PHE A 38 1.12 15.45 -31.75
N SER A 39 0.61 15.89 -32.94
CA SER A 39 1.34 15.78 -34.21
C SER A 39 2.70 16.49 -34.07
N GLN A 40 3.70 16.00 -34.82
CA GLN A 40 4.98 16.71 -34.97
C GLN A 40 4.88 17.90 -35.97
N ASP A 41 3.80 18.01 -36.75
CA ASP A 41 3.53 19.12 -37.63
C ASP A 41 3.08 20.35 -36.78
N PRO A 42 3.81 21.50 -36.83
CA PRO A 42 3.51 22.67 -36.01
C PRO A 42 2.08 23.22 -36.21
N VAL A 43 1.52 23.16 -37.40
CA VAL A 43 0.16 23.61 -37.70
C VAL A 43 -0.87 22.70 -37.04
N LYS A 44 -0.67 21.38 -37.15
CA LYS A 44 -1.52 20.40 -36.51
C LYS A 44 -1.38 20.41 -34.97
N VAL A 45 -0.17 20.66 -34.45
CA VAL A 45 0.05 20.86 -32.99
C VAL A 45 -0.78 22.03 -32.48
N ALA A 46 -0.73 23.20 -33.15
CA ALA A 46 -1.49 24.35 -32.76
C ALA A 46 -3.01 24.08 -32.78
N ALA A 47 -3.51 23.43 -33.82
CA ALA A 47 -4.91 23.05 -33.93
C ALA A 47 -5.34 22.04 -32.86
N GLN A 48 -4.53 21.01 -32.61
CA GLN A 48 -4.79 20.01 -31.58
C GLN A 48 -4.69 20.62 -30.17
N TRP A 49 -3.77 21.56 -29.94
CA TRP A 49 -3.61 22.25 -28.67
C TRP A 49 -4.84 23.09 -28.33
N ASN A 50 -5.40 23.76 -29.33
CA ASN A 50 -6.59 24.62 -29.17
C ASN A 50 -7.93 23.84 -29.21
N ALA A 51 -7.90 22.53 -29.47
CA ALA A 51 -9.10 21.70 -29.41
C ALA A 51 -9.59 21.50 -27.97
N ASP A 52 -10.79 20.94 -27.82
CA ASP A 52 -11.48 20.78 -26.55
C ASP A 52 -10.63 20.08 -25.48
N TRP A 53 -10.53 20.73 -24.33
CA TRP A 53 -9.94 20.21 -23.11
C TRP A 53 -11.04 19.66 -22.20
N GLU A 54 -10.79 18.52 -21.57
CA GLU A 54 -11.69 17.96 -20.58
C GLU A 54 -11.47 18.67 -19.21
N THR A 55 -12.55 19.07 -18.55
CA THR A 55 -12.46 19.57 -17.18
C THR A 55 -12.44 18.40 -16.22
N VAL A 56 -11.39 18.33 -15.37
CA VAL A 56 -11.19 17.26 -14.40
C VAL A 56 -10.86 17.84 -13.03
N ASN A 57 -11.19 17.06 -11.99
CA ASN A 57 -10.72 17.28 -10.64
C ASN A 57 -9.70 16.19 -10.27
N LEU A 58 -8.73 16.52 -9.43
CA LEU A 58 -7.73 15.58 -8.94
C LEU A 58 -8.23 14.87 -7.67
N PRO A 59 -7.87 13.60 -7.49
CA PRO A 59 -6.98 12.77 -8.31
C PRO A 59 -7.61 12.34 -9.64
N HIS A 60 -6.81 12.29 -10.70
CA HIS A 60 -7.24 11.92 -12.05
C HIS A 60 -6.21 11.05 -12.75
N THR A 61 -6.66 9.99 -13.43
CA THR A 61 -5.86 9.17 -14.34
C THR A 61 -6.59 8.93 -15.65
N TRP A 62 -5.89 9.02 -16.77
CA TRP A 62 -6.47 8.64 -18.08
C TRP A 62 -6.63 7.13 -18.26
N ASN A 63 -6.02 6.32 -17.37
CA ASN A 63 -6.10 4.87 -17.41
C ASN A 63 -7.21 4.29 -16.51
N ALA A 64 -8.17 5.09 -16.06
CA ALA A 64 -9.18 4.66 -15.09
C ALA A 64 -9.97 3.41 -15.55
N LYS A 65 -10.15 3.21 -16.87
CA LYS A 65 -10.95 2.12 -17.45
C LYS A 65 -10.14 1.14 -18.29
N ASP A 66 -8.89 1.41 -18.56
CA ASP A 66 -8.06 0.63 -19.52
C ASP A 66 -7.91 -0.84 -19.08
N MET A 67 -7.85 -1.10 -17.77
CA MET A 67 -7.71 -2.45 -17.20
C MET A 67 -9.02 -3.23 -17.09
N GLN A 68 -10.11 -2.76 -17.68
CA GLN A 68 -11.42 -3.37 -17.49
C GLN A 68 -11.91 -4.17 -18.70
N VAL A 69 -11.45 -3.82 -19.89
CA VAL A 69 -12.01 -4.32 -21.16
C VAL A 69 -11.04 -5.20 -21.92
N LYS A 70 -9.82 -4.72 -22.14
CA LYS A 70 -8.80 -5.41 -22.92
C LYS A 70 -7.42 -5.25 -22.30
N ALA A 71 -6.60 -6.28 -22.41
CA ALA A 71 -5.21 -6.25 -21.96
C ALA A 71 -4.35 -5.26 -22.75
N ASP A 72 -4.66 -5.04 -24.01
CA ASP A 72 -3.94 -4.16 -24.95
C ASP A 72 -4.45 -2.71 -24.97
N ALA A 73 -5.45 -2.38 -24.16
CA ALA A 73 -6.06 -1.05 -24.12
C ALA A 73 -5.33 -0.05 -23.22
N PHE A 74 -4.33 -0.49 -22.46
CA PHE A 74 -3.62 0.38 -21.54
C PHE A 74 -2.74 1.40 -22.27
N TYR A 75 -3.09 2.68 -22.13
CA TYR A 75 -2.37 3.76 -22.79
C TYR A 75 -1.13 4.18 -21.99
N GLU A 76 0.04 4.05 -22.59
CA GLU A 76 1.29 4.64 -22.12
C GLU A 76 1.69 5.81 -23.01
N GLY A 77 2.00 6.96 -22.41
CA GLY A 77 2.39 8.15 -23.14
C GLY A 77 2.07 9.44 -22.36
N VAL A 78 1.92 10.53 -23.10
CA VAL A 78 1.86 11.89 -22.54
C VAL A 78 0.43 12.35 -22.33
N GLY A 79 0.20 12.99 -21.17
CA GLY A 79 -0.98 13.78 -20.87
C GLY A 79 -0.60 15.16 -20.34
N TYR A 80 -1.41 16.14 -20.63
CA TYR A 80 -1.23 17.53 -20.21
C TYR A 80 -2.36 17.98 -19.32
N TYR A 81 -1.99 18.66 -18.22
CA TYR A 81 -2.91 19.32 -17.31
C TYR A 81 -2.64 20.82 -17.33
N ARG A 82 -3.69 21.63 -17.31
CA ARG A 82 -3.59 23.08 -17.37
C ARG A 82 -4.57 23.69 -16.37
N LYS A 83 -4.12 24.71 -15.65
CA LYS A 83 -4.96 25.44 -14.71
C LYS A 83 -4.59 26.92 -14.74
N THR A 84 -5.59 27.78 -14.79
CA THR A 84 -5.43 29.22 -14.60
C THR A 84 -5.80 29.58 -13.17
N GLN A 85 -4.94 30.31 -12.48
CA GLN A 85 -5.13 30.70 -11.08
C GLN A 85 -4.68 32.15 -10.85
N PHE A 86 -5.51 32.93 -10.19
CA PHE A 86 -5.14 34.28 -9.72
C PHE A 86 -4.28 34.19 -8.46
N PHE A 87 -3.15 34.91 -8.45
CA PHE A 87 -2.28 35.07 -7.28
C PHE A 87 -2.19 36.54 -6.94
N GLY A 88 -2.68 36.92 -5.75
CA GLY A 88 -2.77 38.29 -5.33
C GLY A 88 -1.46 38.90 -4.85
N ASN A 89 -1.48 40.23 -4.69
CA ASN A 89 -0.29 40.98 -4.24
C ASN A 89 0.06 40.74 -2.76
N GLU A 90 -0.82 40.15 -1.96
CA GLU A 90 -0.57 39.73 -0.57
C GLU A 90 0.52 38.67 -0.45
N LEU A 91 0.84 37.99 -1.57
CA LEU A 91 1.92 37.01 -1.64
C LEU A 91 3.31 37.64 -1.83
N LYS A 92 3.38 38.95 -1.96
CA LYS A 92 4.66 39.65 -2.08
C LYS A 92 5.53 39.42 -0.83
N GLY A 93 6.72 38.90 -1.03
CA GLY A 93 7.65 38.55 0.05
C GLY A 93 7.37 37.18 0.68
N LYS A 94 6.40 36.40 0.21
CA LYS A 94 6.17 35.02 0.60
C LYS A 94 6.88 34.07 -0.35
N ARG A 95 7.04 32.81 0.10
CA ARG A 95 7.44 31.68 -0.76
C ARG A 95 6.19 30.87 -1.11
N VAL A 96 6.08 30.47 -2.35
CA VAL A 96 4.91 29.72 -2.88
C VAL A 96 5.40 28.45 -3.52
N PHE A 97 4.83 27.30 -3.10
CA PHE A 97 5.20 25.98 -3.58
C PHE A 97 3.97 25.22 -4.09
N LEU A 98 4.17 24.41 -5.12
CA LEU A 98 3.25 23.33 -5.48
C LEU A 98 3.86 21.99 -5.05
N ARG A 99 3.14 21.23 -4.22
CA ARG A 99 3.49 19.86 -3.82
C ARG A 99 2.52 18.88 -4.44
N PHE A 100 3.06 17.96 -5.22
CA PHE A 100 2.33 16.86 -5.85
C PHE A 100 2.59 15.59 -5.04
N GLU A 101 1.55 14.86 -4.64
CA GLU A 101 1.72 13.59 -3.90
C GLU A 101 2.06 12.40 -4.80
N GLY A 102 1.80 12.51 -6.10
CA GLY A 102 2.19 11.51 -7.09
C GLY A 102 1.64 11.82 -8.47
N VAL A 103 2.51 11.69 -9.46
CA VAL A 103 2.19 11.87 -10.89
C VAL A 103 2.87 10.76 -11.68
N GLY A 104 2.14 10.09 -12.52
CA GLY A 104 2.71 8.97 -13.30
C GLY A 104 3.15 9.38 -14.69
N ALA A 105 4.46 9.22 -14.99
CA ALA A 105 5.59 8.84 -14.14
C ALA A 105 6.75 9.84 -14.25
N ASN A 106 6.88 10.50 -15.42
CA ASN A 106 7.86 11.56 -15.67
C ASN A 106 7.11 12.88 -15.80
N THR A 107 7.45 13.85 -14.98
CA THR A 107 6.67 15.07 -14.83
C THR A 107 7.51 16.31 -15.12
N GLU A 108 6.95 17.24 -15.87
CA GLU A 108 7.48 18.58 -16.07
C GLU A 108 6.40 19.59 -15.64
N VAL A 109 6.76 20.58 -14.81
CA VAL A 109 5.83 21.61 -14.33
C VAL A 109 6.27 22.96 -14.85
N TYR A 110 5.34 23.69 -15.44
CA TYR A 110 5.55 25.01 -16.02
C TYR A 110 4.61 26.02 -15.35
N VAL A 111 5.10 27.24 -15.16
CA VAL A 111 4.32 28.41 -14.72
C VAL A 111 4.56 29.53 -15.71
N ASN A 112 3.49 30.05 -16.33
CA ASN A 112 3.57 31.09 -17.36
C ASN A 112 4.55 30.76 -18.49
N GLY A 113 4.60 29.46 -18.90
CA GLY A 113 5.50 28.96 -19.93
C GLY A 113 6.94 28.72 -19.47
N LYS A 114 7.30 29.05 -18.23
CA LYS A 114 8.63 28.81 -17.66
C LYS A 114 8.65 27.44 -16.96
N LEU A 115 9.59 26.57 -17.29
CA LEU A 115 9.84 25.32 -16.56
C LEU A 115 10.31 25.63 -15.14
N VAL A 116 9.58 25.16 -14.13
CA VAL A 116 9.89 25.36 -12.70
C VAL A 116 10.48 24.12 -12.07
N GLY A 117 10.25 22.92 -12.65
CA GLY A 117 10.88 21.71 -12.16
C GLY A 117 10.46 20.46 -12.93
N MET A 118 11.23 19.39 -12.73
CA MET A 118 10.99 18.05 -13.27
C MET A 118 11.13 17.00 -12.17
N HIS A 119 10.31 15.94 -12.26
CA HIS A 119 10.42 14.79 -11.38
C HIS A 119 10.34 13.49 -12.18
N ARG A 120 11.11 12.47 -11.76
CA ARG A 120 11.17 11.14 -12.39
C ARG A 120 10.86 10.08 -11.35
N GLY A 121 9.72 9.43 -11.51
CA GLY A 121 9.15 8.44 -10.61
C GLY A 121 7.66 8.65 -10.43
N ALA A 122 6.90 7.56 -10.45
CA ALA A 122 5.44 7.65 -10.44
C ALA A 122 4.85 7.86 -9.04
N TYR A 123 5.57 7.51 -7.96
CA TYR A 123 4.93 7.19 -6.70
C TYR A 123 5.35 8.07 -5.52
N SER A 124 6.49 8.75 -5.61
CA SER A 124 6.94 9.69 -4.58
C SER A 124 6.32 11.07 -4.77
N ALA A 125 6.18 11.81 -3.67
CA ALA A 125 5.81 13.21 -3.74
C ALA A 125 7.01 14.06 -4.16
N PHE A 126 6.72 15.22 -4.76
CA PHE A 126 7.70 16.23 -5.09
C PHE A 126 7.13 17.63 -4.92
N ALA A 127 7.97 18.61 -4.69
CA ALA A 127 7.56 20.00 -4.49
C ALA A 127 8.49 20.96 -5.23
N PHE A 128 7.91 21.95 -5.88
CA PHE A 128 8.63 23.02 -6.58
C PHE A 128 8.23 24.38 -6.04
N GLU A 129 9.21 25.26 -5.81
CA GLU A 129 8.96 26.65 -5.52
C GLU A 129 8.61 27.38 -6.81
N ILE A 130 7.41 27.97 -6.86
CA ILE A 130 6.88 28.64 -8.05
C ILE A 130 6.89 30.16 -7.95
N GLY A 131 7.16 30.70 -6.75
CA GLY A 131 7.03 32.14 -6.45
C GLY A 131 7.72 33.07 -7.45
N THR A 132 8.93 32.71 -7.90
CA THR A 132 9.72 33.52 -8.86
C THR A 132 9.15 33.49 -10.29
N ALA A 133 8.26 32.57 -10.62
CA ALA A 133 7.61 32.46 -11.93
C ALA A 133 6.20 33.07 -11.93
N LEU A 134 5.67 33.47 -10.77
CA LEU A 134 4.36 34.07 -10.63
C LEU A 134 4.37 35.56 -11.00
N LYS A 135 3.27 35.98 -11.63
CA LYS A 135 2.88 37.38 -11.83
C LYS A 135 1.85 37.71 -10.74
N LEU A 136 2.25 38.43 -9.70
CA LEU A 136 1.36 38.81 -8.62
C LEU A 136 0.36 39.88 -9.06
N GLY A 137 -0.85 39.82 -8.53
CA GLY A 137 -1.98 40.66 -8.93
C GLY A 137 -2.57 40.31 -10.31
N ALA A 138 -2.30 39.10 -10.82
CA ALA A 138 -2.75 38.64 -12.13
C ALA A 138 -3.07 37.12 -12.13
N GLU A 139 -3.76 36.72 -13.17
CA GLU A 139 -3.92 35.29 -13.50
C GLU A 139 -2.61 34.69 -13.99
N ASN A 140 -2.33 33.47 -13.58
CA ASN A 140 -1.17 32.69 -13.96
C ASN A 140 -1.58 31.36 -14.51
N GLU A 141 -0.93 30.92 -15.58
CA GLU A 141 -1.11 29.60 -16.13
C GLU A 141 -0.12 28.63 -15.49
N ILE A 142 -0.64 27.52 -14.97
CA ILE A 142 0.14 26.37 -14.49
C ILE A 142 -0.12 25.21 -15.44
N MET A 143 0.93 24.63 -15.99
CA MET A 143 0.85 23.46 -16.86
C MET A 143 1.71 22.34 -16.32
N VAL A 144 1.16 21.11 -16.34
CA VAL A 144 1.86 19.88 -15.97
C VAL A 144 1.81 18.94 -17.14
N LYS A 145 2.98 18.52 -17.61
CA LYS A 145 3.15 17.42 -18.54
C LYS A 145 3.48 16.17 -17.76
N ALA A 146 2.66 15.14 -17.91
CA ALA A 146 2.86 13.82 -17.30
C ALA A 146 3.05 12.78 -18.41
N ASP A 147 4.00 11.86 -18.23
CA ASP A 147 4.31 10.81 -19.20
C ASP A 147 4.54 9.49 -18.44
N ASN A 148 3.66 8.51 -18.65
CA ASN A 148 3.77 7.19 -18.00
C ASN A 148 4.44 6.12 -18.88
N ALA A 149 5.05 6.50 -19.99
CA ALA A 149 5.81 5.56 -20.82
C ALA A 149 7.01 4.98 -20.06
N SER A 150 7.26 3.68 -20.24
CA SER A 150 8.40 2.99 -19.67
C SER A 150 9.73 3.59 -20.15
N ARG A 151 10.70 3.70 -19.22
CA ARG A 151 12.03 4.25 -19.48
C ARG A 151 13.11 3.38 -18.86
N PRO A 152 14.28 3.22 -19.53
CA PRO A 152 15.38 2.42 -18.98
C PRO A 152 16.06 3.04 -17.74
N ASP A 153 15.90 4.33 -17.52
CA ASP A 153 16.54 5.11 -16.43
C ASP A 153 15.58 5.47 -15.29
N VAL A 154 14.34 4.96 -15.30
CA VAL A 154 13.31 5.23 -14.27
C VAL A 154 12.66 3.93 -13.83
N ILE A 155 12.71 3.62 -12.52
CA ILE A 155 12.03 2.44 -11.98
C ILE A 155 10.53 2.71 -11.79
N PRO A 156 9.65 1.70 -12.09
CA PRO A 156 9.96 0.40 -12.65
C PRO A 156 10.36 0.51 -14.13
N VAL A 157 11.42 -0.19 -14.52
CA VAL A 157 11.92 -0.16 -15.91
C VAL A 157 11.07 -0.99 -16.86
N ASN A 158 10.16 -1.81 -16.32
CA ASN A 158 9.14 -2.50 -17.08
C ASN A 158 7.78 -2.44 -16.36
N HIS A 159 6.69 -2.47 -17.11
CA HIS A 159 5.32 -2.33 -16.61
C HIS A 159 4.50 -3.64 -16.70
N ASN A 160 5.18 -4.79 -16.67
CA ASN A 160 4.54 -6.09 -16.91
C ASN A 160 3.85 -6.71 -15.68
N LEU A 161 4.16 -6.23 -14.46
CA LEU A 161 3.61 -6.79 -13.22
C LEU A 161 2.41 -6.04 -12.67
N PHE A 162 2.30 -4.75 -12.98
CA PHE A 162 1.21 -3.88 -12.56
C PHE A 162 1.15 -2.65 -13.47
N GLY A 163 0.01 -1.97 -13.50
CA GLY A 163 -0.15 -0.75 -14.28
C GLY A 163 0.59 0.44 -13.65
N VAL A 164 1.41 1.12 -14.45
CA VAL A 164 1.94 2.44 -14.11
C VAL A 164 0.95 3.48 -14.64
N TYR A 165 -0.04 3.80 -13.83
CA TYR A 165 -1.14 4.67 -14.21
C TYR A 165 -0.67 6.11 -14.45
N GLY A 166 -1.04 6.67 -15.61
CA GLY A 166 -0.65 8.02 -15.97
C GLY A 166 -1.57 9.10 -15.40
N GLY A 167 -1.03 10.28 -15.24
CA GLY A 167 -1.76 11.46 -14.78
C GLY A 167 -1.44 11.92 -13.36
N ILE A 168 -2.09 12.99 -12.93
CA ILE A 168 -1.99 13.51 -11.55
C ILE A 168 -2.99 12.71 -10.69
N TYR A 169 -2.58 11.51 -10.31
CA TYR A 169 -3.47 10.53 -9.69
C TYR A 169 -3.48 10.58 -8.15
N ARG A 170 -2.82 11.58 -7.55
CA ARG A 170 -2.88 11.94 -6.13
C ARG A 170 -3.05 13.44 -5.96
N PRO A 171 -3.41 13.91 -4.74
CA PRO A 171 -3.65 15.33 -4.49
C PRO A 171 -2.46 16.25 -4.82
N VAL A 172 -2.80 17.50 -5.17
CA VAL A 172 -1.87 18.62 -5.29
C VAL A 172 -2.18 19.65 -4.21
N TRP A 173 -1.15 20.17 -3.59
CA TRP A 173 -1.24 21.16 -2.51
C TRP A 173 -0.51 22.44 -2.90
N LEU A 174 -1.14 23.56 -2.68
CA LEU A 174 -0.50 24.89 -2.70
C LEU A 174 -0.05 25.20 -1.28
N ILE A 175 1.26 25.45 -1.13
CA ILE A 175 1.88 25.76 0.16
C ILE A 175 2.47 27.17 0.09
N ILE A 176 2.07 28.02 1.04
CA ILE A 176 2.55 29.40 1.15
C ILE A 176 3.24 29.53 2.51
N THR A 177 4.47 30.07 2.52
CA THR A 177 5.27 30.27 3.74
C THR A 177 5.90 31.65 3.76
N GLU A 178 6.44 32.03 4.92
CA GLU A 178 7.40 33.14 5.01
C GLU A 178 8.74 32.78 4.33
N GLN A 179 9.63 33.77 4.19
CA GLN A 179 11.00 33.54 3.66
C GLN A 179 11.79 32.56 4.53
N ASN A 180 11.60 32.63 5.85
CA ASN A 180 12.16 31.69 6.81
C ASN A 180 11.10 30.64 7.15
N ASN A 181 11.36 29.40 6.86
CA ASN A 181 10.38 28.33 7.04
C ASN A 181 11.04 26.98 7.33
N ILE A 182 10.26 26.03 7.84
CA ILE A 182 10.64 24.61 7.85
C ILE A 182 10.60 24.14 6.39
N THR A 183 11.67 23.50 5.91
CA THR A 183 11.85 23.21 4.48
C THR A 183 10.68 22.45 3.86
N VAL A 184 10.32 22.81 2.63
CA VAL A 184 9.30 22.15 1.82
C VAL A 184 9.95 21.27 0.73
N THR A 185 11.18 21.61 0.34
CA THR A 185 11.87 21.05 -0.83
C THR A 185 12.85 19.92 -0.51
N ASP A 186 12.99 19.51 0.74
CA ASP A 186 13.80 18.35 1.11
C ASP A 186 13.09 17.04 0.75
N CYS A 187 13.13 16.64 -0.51
CA CYS A 187 12.36 15.52 -1.07
C CYS A 187 10.84 15.65 -0.83
N ALA A 188 10.28 16.86 -0.81
CA ALA A 188 8.88 17.13 -0.45
C ALA A 188 8.44 16.51 0.91
N SER A 189 9.38 16.25 1.81
CA SER A 189 9.17 15.74 3.16
C SER A 189 8.63 16.83 4.09
N PRO A 190 8.18 16.49 5.31
CA PRO A 190 7.76 17.48 6.30
C PRO A 190 8.89 18.41 6.81
N GLY A 191 10.16 18.14 6.49
CA GLY A 191 11.31 18.86 7.02
C GLY A 191 11.60 18.60 8.50
N VAL A 192 10.83 17.73 9.13
CA VAL A 192 10.93 17.32 10.54
C VAL A 192 11.11 15.81 10.60
N TYR A 193 12.14 15.35 11.31
CA TYR A 193 12.48 13.92 11.42
C TYR A 193 12.61 13.54 12.89
N ILE A 194 11.88 12.50 13.30
CA ILE A 194 11.78 12.08 14.70
C ILE A 194 12.39 10.69 14.84
N THR A 195 13.47 10.60 15.61
CA THR A 195 14.07 9.31 15.99
C THR A 195 13.85 9.02 17.46
N GLN A 196 13.94 7.75 17.84
CA GLN A 196 13.70 7.31 19.20
C GLN A 196 14.68 6.19 19.58
N LYS A 197 15.22 6.27 20.79
CA LYS A 197 16.17 5.29 21.35
C LYS A 197 15.75 4.89 22.76
N ASN A 198 16.32 3.80 23.25
CA ASN A 198 16.11 3.32 24.63
C ASN A 198 14.62 3.18 25.01
N VAL A 199 13.79 2.78 24.02
CA VAL A 199 12.34 2.69 24.21
C VAL A 199 11.98 1.54 25.14
N SER A 200 11.27 1.88 26.21
CA SER A 200 10.76 0.95 27.21
C SER A 200 9.47 1.48 27.84
N LYS A 201 8.80 0.66 28.66
CA LYS A 201 7.66 1.12 29.50
C LYS A 201 8.07 2.19 30.53
N ARG A 202 9.40 2.34 30.82
CA ARG A 202 9.91 3.30 31.82
C ARG A 202 10.29 4.64 31.19
N SER A 203 10.88 4.62 29.99
CA SER A 203 11.34 5.83 29.32
C SER A 203 11.57 5.61 27.84
N ALA A 204 11.64 6.72 27.10
CA ALA A 204 12.13 6.76 25.71
C ALA A 204 12.91 8.06 25.49
N ASP A 205 14.01 8.00 24.77
CA ASP A 205 14.78 9.15 24.33
C ASP A 205 14.32 9.53 22.92
N ILE A 206 13.83 10.74 22.74
CA ILE A 206 13.28 11.25 21.48
C ILE A 206 14.20 12.37 20.96
N THR A 207 14.57 12.28 19.69
CA THR A 207 15.32 13.32 18.99
C THR A 207 14.46 13.86 17.85
N VAL A 208 14.29 15.19 17.81
CA VAL A 208 13.58 15.90 16.74
C VAL A 208 14.60 16.71 15.96
N LYS A 209 14.83 16.33 14.72
CA LYS A 209 15.68 17.02 13.75
C LYS A 209 14.81 17.85 12.82
N VAL A 210 15.05 19.16 12.73
CA VAL A 210 14.29 20.08 11.89
C VAL A 210 15.24 20.76 10.90
N LYS A 211 14.86 20.76 9.63
CA LYS A 211 15.54 21.49 8.57
C LYS A 211 14.82 22.81 8.33
N LEU A 212 15.55 23.90 8.36
CA LEU A 212 15.04 25.26 8.21
C LEU A 212 15.66 25.93 7.00
N ASP A 213 14.83 26.58 6.18
CA ASP A 213 15.26 27.37 5.04
C ASP A 213 15.20 28.87 5.34
N ASN A 214 16.19 29.63 4.85
CA ASN A 214 16.12 31.06 4.74
C ASN A 214 16.18 31.46 3.26
N GLY A 215 15.06 31.89 2.70
CA GLY A 215 14.97 32.37 1.32
C GLY A 215 15.38 33.88 1.16
N SER A 216 15.65 34.58 2.27
CA SER A 216 16.03 35.99 2.23
C SER A 216 17.54 36.18 1.96
N LEU A 217 17.91 37.43 1.65
CA LEU A 217 19.32 37.82 1.44
C LEU A 217 20.04 38.22 2.73
N THR A 218 19.34 38.19 3.87
CA THR A 218 19.88 38.61 5.18
C THR A 218 19.81 37.48 6.19
N PRO A 219 20.73 37.42 7.17
CA PRO A 219 20.57 36.53 8.31
C PRO A 219 19.26 36.77 9.07
N ALA A 220 18.71 35.76 9.70
CA ALA A 220 17.49 35.87 10.48
C ALA A 220 17.66 35.29 11.89
N ASP A 221 17.40 36.13 12.91
CA ASP A 221 17.35 35.72 14.31
C ASP A 221 15.99 35.11 14.61
N LEU A 222 15.98 33.85 14.99
CA LEU A 222 14.74 33.06 15.14
C LEU A 222 14.79 32.22 16.40
N VAL A 223 13.62 31.64 16.75
CA VAL A 223 13.51 30.61 17.79
C VAL A 223 12.81 29.41 17.21
N LEU A 224 13.44 28.25 17.27
CA LEU A 224 12.81 26.97 17.00
C LEU A 224 12.20 26.42 18.31
N GLU A 225 10.90 26.21 18.33
CA GLU A 225 10.20 25.54 19.44
C GLU A 225 9.67 24.18 19.01
N ASN A 226 10.16 23.11 19.62
CA ASN A 226 9.62 21.76 19.45
C ASN A 226 8.86 21.39 20.72
N THR A 227 7.59 20.98 20.56
CA THR A 227 6.72 20.61 21.69
C THR A 227 6.06 19.25 21.43
N ILE A 228 6.10 18.37 22.42
CA ILE A 228 5.41 17.07 22.40
C ILE A 228 4.10 17.17 23.17
N TYR A 229 3.01 16.78 22.52
CA TYR A 229 1.66 16.70 23.10
C TYR A 229 1.17 15.26 23.13
N THR A 230 0.35 14.95 24.13
CA THR A 230 -0.41 13.71 24.16
C THR A 230 -1.46 13.69 23.04
N GLN A 231 -2.04 12.53 22.78
CA GLN A 231 -3.09 12.36 21.77
C GLN A 231 -4.28 13.32 21.99
N ASN A 232 -4.63 13.60 23.22
CA ASN A 232 -5.72 14.52 23.61
C ASN A 232 -5.29 15.98 23.80
N GLY A 233 -4.10 16.35 23.31
CA GLY A 233 -3.64 17.75 23.27
C GLY A 233 -2.99 18.30 24.54
N LYS A 234 -2.75 17.48 25.59
CA LYS A 234 -2.02 17.94 26.78
C LYS A 234 -0.51 18.04 26.47
N LYS A 235 0.09 19.19 26.79
CA LYS A 235 1.54 19.37 26.65
C LYS A 235 2.31 18.43 27.58
N VAL A 236 3.27 17.71 27.02
CA VAL A 236 4.17 16.81 27.76
C VAL A 236 5.48 17.50 28.08
N THR A 237 6.15 18.04 27.05
CA THR A 237 7.44 18.73 27.18
C THR A 237 7.67 19.65 25.99
N SER A 238 8.54 20.62 26.11
CA SER A 238 8.99 21.46 25.00
C SER A 238 10.45 21.89 25.17
N HIS A 239 11.06 22.22 24.05
CA HIS A 239 12.40 22.77 23.97
C HIS A 239 12.39 23.97 23.04
N ARG A 240 13.00 25.08 23.45
CA ARG A 240 13.17 26.30 22.67
C ARG A 240 14.65 26.50 22.39
N LEU A 241 15.00 26.73 21.14
CA LEU A 241 16.36 26.90 20.68
C LEU A 241 16.46 28.23 19.90
N PRO A 242 17.07 29.28 20.46
CA PRO A 242 17.47 30.46 19.71
C PRO A 242 18.51 30.10 18.65
N LEU A 243 18.37 30.66 17.46
CA LEU A 243 19.23 30.34 16.33
C LEU A 243 19.29 31.50 15.34
N VAL A 244 20.36 31.49 14.52
CA VAL A 244 20.50 32.40 13.38
C VAL A 244 20.54 31.57 12.11
N LEU A 245 19.64 31.85 11.16
CA LEU A 245 19.69 31.27 9.83
C LEU A 245 20.54 32.10 8.88
N THR A 246 21.48 31.44 8.21
CA THR A 246 22.29 32.10 7.16
C THR A 246 21.44 32.41 5.93
N PRO A 247 21.73 33.48 5.19
CA PRO A 247 21.00 33.83 3.98
C PRO A 247 21.04 32.73 2.93
N GLN A 248 19.92 32.55 2.21
CA GLN A 248 19.81 31.65 1.07
C GLN A 248 20.33 30.23 1.33
N GLY A 249 20.10 29.70 2.54
CA GLY A 249 20.63 28.42 2.95
C GLY A 249 19.61 27.54 3.70
N THR A 250 19.92 26.24 3.74
CA THR A 250 19.22 25.26 4.57
C THR A 250 20.10 24.82 5.72
N GLN A 251 19.61 24.88 6.95
CA GLN A 251 20.32 24.45 8.14
C GLN A 251 19.51 23.46 8.95
N THR A 252 20.20 22.58 9.68
CA THR A 252 19.59 21.53 10.49
C THR A 252 19.78 21.80 11.97
N TYR A 253 18.70 21.71 12.73
CA TYR A 253 18.68 21.88 14.18
C TYR A 253 18.11 20.67 14.88
N ILE A 254 18.58 20.38 16.09
CA ILE A 254 18.25 19.16 16.82
C ILE A 254 17.77 19.54 18.23
N SER A 255 16.65 18.95 18.63
CA SER A 255 16.14 18.96 19.99
C SER A 255 16.04 17.54 20.52
N THR A 256 16.41 17.34 21.79
CA THR A 256 16.33 16.03 22.45
C THR A 256 15.39 16.09 23.65
N PHE A 257 14.64 14.99 23.87
CA PHE A 257 13.67 14.87 24.94
C PHE A 257 13.79 13.50 25.60
N LYS A 258 13.51 13.44 26.88
CA LYS A 258 13.29 12.19 27.60
C LYS A 258 11.82 12.09 28.02
N LEU A 259 11.11 11.10 27.48
CA LEU A 259 9.76 10.79 27.90
C LEU A 259 9.80 9.77 29.04
N ASN A 260 9.21 10.11 30.18
CA ASN A 260 9.08 9.20 31.32
C ASN A 260 7.73 8.50 31.25
N LYS A 261 7.73 7.16 31.41
CA LYS A 261 6.54 6.31 31.35
C LYS A 261 5.67 6.61 30.11
N PRO A 262 6.24 6.54 28.88
CA PRO A 262 5.50 6.87 27.67
C PRO A 262 4.38 5.88 27.41
N HIS A 263 3.29 6.35 26.83
CA HIS A 263 2.32 5.48 26.14
C HIS A 263 2.96 4.94 24.89
N LEU A 264 3.10 3.61 24.80
CA LEU A 264 3.71 2.97 23.66
C LEU A 264 2.68 2.76 22.54
N TRP A 265 3.13 2.91 21.30
CA TRP A 265 2.38 2.45 20.14
C TRP A 265 2.52 0.91 20.05
N GLN A 266 1.41 0.19 20.24
CA GLN A 266 1.40 -1.27 20.38
C GLN A 266 0.65 -1.98 19.24
N GLY A 267 0.80 -1.46 18.02
CA GLY A 267 0.09 -2.01 16.88
C GLY A 267 -1.44 -1.97 17.11
N ARG A 268 -2.16 -2.96 16.60
CA ARG A 268 -3.63 -3.04 16.71
C ARG A 268 -4.17 -3.05 18.14
N LYS A 269 -3.35 -3.42 19.13
CA LYS A 269 -3.76 -3.49 20.53
C LYS A 269 -3.97 -2.10 21.15
N ALA A 270 -3.08 -1.15 20.82
CA ALA A 270 -3.13 0.22 21.33
C ALA A 270 -2.28 1.14 20.43
N PRO A 271 -2.84 1.70 19.35
CA PRO A 271 -2.11 2.56 18.41
C PRO A 271 -2.01 4.01 18.90
N TYR A 272 -1.37 4.21 20.06
CA TYR A 272 -1.27 5.52 20.68
C TYR A 272 -0.28 6.44 19.95
N LEU A 273 -0.72 7.64 19.59
CA LEU A 273 0.08 8.65 18.89
C LEU A 273 0.19 9.92 19.73
N TYR A 274 1.41 10.35 20.01
CA TYR A 274 1.72 11.71 20.40
C TYR A 274 1.72 12.61 19.15
N LYS A 275 1.64 13.93 19.37
CA LYS A 275 1.87 14.96 18.35
C LYS A 275 3.14 15.72 18.69
N VAL A 276 4.04 15.83 17.73
CA VAL A 276 5.21 16.72 17.79
C VAL A 276 4.89 17.93 16.95
N ILE A 277 4.93 19.11 17.56
CA ILE A 277 4.70 20.38 16.87
C ILE A 277 6.03 21.13 16.86
N SER A 278 6.55 21.40 15.67
CA SER A 278 7.72 22.23 15.42
C SER A 278 7.27 23.61 14.94
N ARG A 279 7.60 24.65 15.69
CA ARG A 279 7.28 26.04 15.40
C ARG A 279 8.53 26.85 15.18
N LEU A 280 8.54 27.68 14.15
CA LEU A 280 9.54 28.69 13.91
C LEU A 280 8.95 30.05 14.30
N LEU A 281 9.66 30.80 15.16
CA LEU A 281 9.22 32.08 15.66
C LEU A 281 10.21 33.18 15.29
N ALA A 282 9.66 34.32 14.83
CA ALA A 282 10.39 35.60 14.68
C ALA A 282 9.73 36.65 15.59
N ASP A 283 10.50 37.40 16.37
CA ASP A 283 10.01 38.44 17.30
C ASP A 283 8.83 37.92 18.19
N GLY A 284 8.93 36.66 18.62
CA GLY A 284 7.93 35.99 19.46
C GLY A 284 6.63 35.57 18.75
N LYS A 285 6.49 35.84 17.45
CA LYS A 285 5.35 35.42 16.64
C LYS A 285 5.70 34.14 15.86
N VAL A 286 4.75 33.19 15.81
CA VAL A 286 4.90 31.98 15.00
C VAL A 286 4.83 32.35 13.52
N ILE A 287 5.88 32.04 12.76
CA ILE A 287 5.98 32.30 11.32
C ILE A 287 5.88 31.00 10.50
N ASP A 288 6.08 29.84 11.12
CA ASP A 288 5.85 28.54 10.49
C ASP A 288 5.55 27.46 11.53
N GLU A 289 4.74 26.47 11.17
CA GLU A 289 4.38 25.35 12.03
C GLU A 289 4.23 24.05 11.22
N VAL A 290 4.85 22.97 11.71
CA VAL A 290 4.68 21.62 11.17
C VAL A 290 4.33 20.66 12.29
N VAL A 291 3.29 19.85 12.08
CA VAL A 291 2.80 18.83 13.02
C VAL A 291 3.14 17.44 12.50
N GLN A 292 3.79 16.61 13.32
CA GLN A 292 4.14 15.24 12.98
C GLN A 292 3.67 14.24 14.02
N PRO A 293 3.28 13.00 13.64
CA PRO A 293 2.96 11.95 14.58
C PRO A 293 4.21 11.41 15.25
N LEU A 294 4.06 10.96 16.50
CA LEU A 294 5.07 10.18 17.22
C LEU A 294 4.40 8.98 17.90
N GLY A 295 4.59 7.79 17.34
CA GLY A 295 4.29 6.53 18.00
C GLY A 295 5.54 5.98 18.66
N VAL A 296 5.57 5.98 19.98
CA VAL A 296 6.74 5.49 20.74
C VAL A 296 6.76 3.98 20.71
N ARG A 297 7.75 3.39 20.00
CA ARG A 297 7.81 1.94 19.77
C ARG A 297 9.22 1.45 19.50
N ARG A 298 9.43 0.13 19.69
CA ARG A 298 10.64 -0.60 19.28
C ARG A 298 10.24 -1.86 18.55
N TYR A 299 10.82 -2.06 17.38
CA TYR A 299 10.73 -3.30 16.61
C TYR A 299 11.97 -4.16 16.82
N GLU A 300 11.77 -5.48 16.91
CA GLU A 300 12.84 -6.44 17.04
C GLU A 300 12.47 -7.73 16.30
N ILE A 301 13.41 -8.25 15.52
CA ILE A 301 13.27 -9.53 14.83
C ILE A 301 14.31 -10.49 15.37
N VAL A 302 13.83 -11.60 15.91
CA VAL A 302 14.68 -12.65 16.46
C VAL A 302 14.57 -13.89 15.56
N PRO A 303 15.67 -14.28 14.88
CA PRO A 303 15.67 -15.47 14.03
C PRO A 303 15.11 -16.71 14.75
N GLY A 304 14.27 -17.48 14.06
CA GLY A 304 13.61 -18.66 14.62
C GLY A 304 12.55 -18.41 15.70
N LYS A 305 12.39 -17.17 16.20
CA LYS A 305 11.42 -16.83 17.25
C LYS A 305 10.31 -15.91 16.79
N GLY A 306 10.57 -15.11 15.73
CA GLY A 306 9.59 -14.23 15.11
C GLY A 306 9.82 -12.73 15.38
N PHE A 307 8.74 -11.97 15.25
CA PHE A 307 8.72 -10.51 15.37
C PHE A 307 8.22 -10.05 16.75
N TYR A 308 8.86 -9.02 17.28
CA TYR A 308 8.52 -8.44 18.59
C TYR A 308 8.27 -6.94 18.46
N LEU A 309 7.20 -6.48 19.09
CA LEU A 309 6.85 -5.09 19.25
C LEU A 309 6.93 -4.72 20.73
N ASN A 310 7.81 -3.77 21.05
CA ASN A 310 8.07 -3.32 22.44
C ASN A 310 8.46 -4.46 23.40
N GLY A 311 9.11 -5.50 22.87
CA GLY A 311 9.55 -6.68 23.63
C GLY A 311 8.48 -7.75 23.83
N GLU A 312 7.28 -7.57 23.31
CA GLU A 312 6.20 -8.57 23.29
C GLU A 312 6.12 -9.22 21.90
N LYS A 313 5.98 -10.56 21.84
CA LYS A 313 5.80 -11.26 20.56
C LYS A 313 4.54 -10.73 19.88
N TYR A 314 4.66 -10.35 18.61
CA TYR A 314 3.58 -9.76 17.83
C TYR A 314 3.32 -10.60 16.58
N PRO A 315 2.07 -11.04 16.33
CA PRO A 315 1.76 -11.83 15.15
C PRO A 315 1.84 -10.98 13.90
N MET A 316 2.50 -11.49 12.86
CA MET A 316 2.66 -10.83 11.57
C MET A 316 1.77 -11.51 10.51
N TYR A 317 0.46 -11.34 10.66
CA TYR A 317 -0.56 -11.82 9.72
C TYR A 317 -0.67 -10.82 8.57
N GLY A 318 0.00 -11.10 7.46
CA GLY A 318 0.23 -10.14 6.41
C GLY A 318 -0.61 -10.35 5.17
N VAL A 319 -1.10 -9.25 4.62
CA VAL A 319 -1.70 -9.16 3.30
C VAL A 319 -0.88 -8.20 2.44
N THR A 320 -0.97 -8.36 1.12
CA THR A 320 -0.37 -7.42 0.16
C THR A 320 -1.47 -6.61 -0.51
N ARG A 321 -1.19 -5.34 -0.84
CA ARG A 321 -2.15 -4.45 -1.50
C ARG A 321 -1.48 -3.65 -2.61
N HIS A 322 -2.07 -3.70 -3.84
CA HIS A 322 -1.85 -2.73 -4.90
C HIS A 322 -2.82 -1.55 -4.78
N GLN A 323 -2.40 -0.37 -5.29
CA GLN A 323 -3.20 0.86 -5.25
C GLN A 323 -3.97 1.01 -6.56
N ASP A 324 -4.91 0.15 -6.83
CA ASP A 324 -5.83 0.32 -7.94
C ASP A 324 -7.25 -0.17 -7.63
N TRP A 325 -8.21 0.29 -8.40
CA TRP A 325 -9.61 0.04 -8.18
C TRP A 325 -10.39 0.05 -9.49
N TRP A 326 -11.41 -0.83 -9.57
CA TRP A 326 -12.31 -0.87 -10.72
C TRP A 326 -12.93 0.50 -11.00
N GLY A 327 -12.78 1.00 -12.22
CA GLY A 327 -13.34 2.27 -12.67
C GLY A 327 -12.57 3.52 -12.27
N LEU A 328 -11.55 3.40 -11.41
CA LEU A 328 -10.76 4.52 -10.92
C LEU A 328 -9.26 4.42 -11.24
N GLY A 329 -8.78 3.22 -11.61
CA GLY A 329 -7.33 2.99 -11.69
C GLY A 329 -6.67 3.32 -10.36
N SER A 330 -5.57 4.08 -10.38
CA SER A 330 -4.91 4.55 -9.13
C SER A 330 -5.41 5.90 -8.62
N ALA A 331 -6.37 6.55 -9.29
CA ALA A 331 -6.92 7.84 -8.87
C ALA A 331 -7.92 7.68 -7.71
N LEU A 332 -7.41 7.23 -6.57
CA LEU A 332 -8.21 6.92 -5.38
C LEU A 332 -8.35 8.13 -4.46
N THR A 333 -9.51 8.23 -3.83
CA THR A 333 -9.75 9.16 -2.73
C THR A 333 -9.55 8.48 -1.37
N ASN A 334 -9.66 9.25 -0.30
CA ASN A 334 -9.60 8.72 1.06
C ASN A 334 -10.66 7.62 1.32
N LYS A 335 -11.82 7.71 0.64
CA LYS A 335 -12.92 6.74 0.76
C LYS A 335 -12.51 5.34 0.32
N GLU A 336 -11.84 5.21 -0.81
CA GLU A 336 -11.38 3.91 -1.33
C GLU A 336 -10.27 3.34 -0.44
N HIS A 337 -9.37 4.21 0.05
CA HIS A 337 -8.34 3.80 1.00
C HIS A 337 -8.94 3.29 2.32
N ASP A 338 -9.91 4.00 2.89
CA ASP A 338 -10.59 3.57 4.13
C ASP A 338 -11.38 2.28 3.93
N PHE A 339 -12.00 2.09 2.76
CA PHE A 339 -12.68 0.83 2.44
C PHE A 339 -11.71 -0.35 2.43
N ASP A 340 -10.60 -0.24 1.70
CA ASP A 340 -9.59 -1.29 1.63
C ASP A 340 -9.01 -1.61 3.02
N LEU A 341 -8.68 -0.58 3.81
CA LEU A 341 -8.19 -0.76 5.18
C LEU A 341 -9.24 -1.44 6.08
N ALA A 342 -10.53 -1.12 5.91
CA ALA A 342 -11.60 -1.78 6.65
C ALA A 342 -11.66 -3.29 6.34
N GLN A 343 -11.49 -3.70 5.08
CA GLN A 343 -11.42 -5.13 4.70
C GLN A 343 -10.18 -5.81 5.28
N ILE A 344 -9.02 -5.12 5.27
CA ILE A 344 -7.77 -5.61 5.85
C ILE A 344 -7.88 -5.77 7.38
N MET A 345 -8.57 -4.85 8.03
CA MET A 345 -8.86 -4.94 9.47
C MET A 345 -9.85 -6.06 9.79
N ASP A 346 -10.89 -6.22 8.95
CA ASP A 346 -11.95 -7.24 9.11
C ASP A 346 -11.40 -8.67 9.01
N ILE A 347 -10.48 -8.92 8.08
CA ILE A 347 -9.85 -10.25 7.94
C ILE A 347 -8.96 -10.61 9.13
N GLY A 348 -8.57 -9.65 9.97
CA GLY A 348 -7.70 -9.85 11.12
C GLY A 348 -6.22 -9.62 10.85
N ALA A 349 -5.85 -9.08 9.69
CA ALA A 349 -4.46 -8.77 9.38
C ALA A 349 -3.84 -7.79 10.40
N THR A 350 -2.56 -7.99 10.68
CA THR A 350 -1.77 -7.14 11.61
C THR A 350 -0.69 -6.37 10.89
N THR A 351 -0.36 -6.79 9.67
CA THR A 351 0.64 -6.15 8.83
C THR A 351 0.20 -6.11 7.36
N VAL A 352 0.68 -5.11 6.63
CA VAL A 352 0.40 -4.93 5.20
C VAL A 352 1.70 -4.64 4.46
N ARG A 353 1.92 -5.34 3.34
CA ARG A 353 2.91 -4.98 2.35
C ARG A 353 2.25 -4.11 1.29
N PHE A 354 2.71 -2.89 1.13
CA PHE A 354 2.25 -2.02 0.06
C PHE A 354 3.11 -2.24 -1.18
N ALA A 355 2.69 -3.23 -1.98
CA ALA A 355 3.37 -3.59 -3.21
C ALA A 355 2.94 -2.69 -4.37
N HIS A 356 3.88 -2.41 -5.27
CA HIS A 356 5.34 -2.54 -5.13
C HIS A 356 5.96 -1.14 -5.08
N TYR A 357 5.30 -0.19 -4.43
CA TYR A 357 5.63 1.24 -4.52
C TYR A 357 5.07 2.04 -3.33
N GLN A 358 5.61 3.23 -3.15
CA GLN A 358 5.12 4.19 -2.15
C GLN A 358 3.63 4.49 -2.34
N GLN A 359 2.89 4.50 -1.23
CA GLN A 359 1.46 4.82 -1.20
C GLN A 359 1.23 6.30 -0.84
N SER A 360 -0.06 6.72 -0.79
CA SER A 360 -0.42 8.09 -0.40
C SER A 360 -0.10 8.39 1.06
N ASP A 361 0.20 9.64 1.38
CA ASP A 361 0.44 10.12 2.75
C ASP A 361 -0.73 9.80 3.70
N TYR A 362 -1.96 9.90 3.17
CA TYR A 362 -3.18 9.55 3.91
C TYR A 362 -3.18 8.09 4.37
N LEU A 363 -2.81 7.17 3.48
CA LEU A 363 -2.87 5.73 3.77
C LEU A 363 -1.89 5.34 4.90
N TYR A 364 -0.66 5.88 4.87
CA TYR A 364 0.31 5.66 5.95
C TYR A 364 -0.20 6.21 7.30
N SER A 365 -0.75 7.43 7.29
CA SER A 365 -1.33 8.06 8.48
C SER A 365 -2.51 7.27 9.06
N ARG A 366 -3.33 6.67 8.19
CA ARG A 366 -4.41 5.77 8.62
C ARG A 366 -3.87 4.49 9.25
N CYS A 367 -2.82 3.90 8.67
CA CYS A 367 -2.16 2.72 9.24
C CYS A 367 -1.56 3.00 10.63
N ASP A 368 -0.96 4.18 10.84
CA ASP A 368 -0.49 4.61 12.17
C ASP A 368 -1.62 4.60 13.20
N SER A 369 -2.77 5.16 12.85
CA SER A 369 -3.93 5.29 13.73
C SER A 369 -4.68 3.97 13.95
N LEU A 370 -4.64 3.05 12.97
CA LEU A 370 -5.25 1.72 13.06
C LEU A 370 -4.32 0.68 13.73
N GLY A 371 -3.03 1.01 13.85
CA GLY A 371 -2.04 0.11 14.44
C GLY A 371 -1.59 -1.02 13.51
N LEU A 372 -1.72 -0.85 12.20
CA LEU A 372 -1.20 -1.78 11.21
C LEU A 372 0.32 -1.59 11.05
N VAL A 373 1.07 -2.67 11.10
CA VAL A 373 2.52 -2.65 10.83
C VAL A 373 2.74 -2.69 9.32
N ILE A 374 3.62 -1.85 8.78
CA ILE A 374 3.72 -1.61 7.35
C ILE A 374 5.11 -1.93 6.81
N TRP A 375 5.12 -2.60 5.65
CA TRP A 375 6.24 -2.69 4.75
C TRP A 375 6.02 -1.73 3.59
N ALA A 376 6.91 -0.75 3.45
CA ALA A 376 6.94 0.22 2.35
C ALA A 376 8.15 -0.07 1.44
N GLU A 377 7.96 -0.02 0.11
CA GLU A 377 9.00 -0.37 -0.86
C GLU A 377 9.02 0.56 -2.06
N ILE A 378 10.16 0.59 -2.77
CA ILE A 378 10.33 1.28 -4.05
C ILE A 378 9.98 0.34 -5.22
N PRO A 379 9.55 0.88 -6.38
CA PRO A 379 9.14 0.08 -7.52
C PRO A 379 10.32 -0.50 -8.33
N PHE A 380 11.33 -0.99 -7.66
CA PHE A 380 12.46 -1.67 -8.30
C PHE A 380 12.12 -3.16 -8.43
N VAL A 381 11.57 -3.54 -9.58
CA VAL A 381 10.98 -4.87 -9.80
C VAL A 381 11.46 -5.51 -11.08
N ASN A 382 11.63 -6.83 -11.06
CA ASN A 382 11.91 -7.74 -12.15
C ASN A 382 13.22 -7.52 -12.90
N ARG A 383 13.40 -6.37 -13.53
CA ARG A 383 14.48 -6.15 -14.51
C ARG A 383 15.40 -5.02 -14.10
N VAL A 384 16.62 -5.12 -14.59
CA VAL A 384 17.65 -4.07 -14.55
C VAL A 384 18.04 -3.71 -15.96
N THR A 385 18.47 -2.48 -16.17
CA THR A 385 18.95 -1.95 -17.46
C THR A 385 20.39 -1.46 -17.37
N GLY A 386 20.88 -1.18 -16.14
CA GLY A 386 22.16 -0.53 -15.89
C GLY A 386 22.10 1.01 -15.85
N TYR A 387 20.94 1.62 -16.15
CA TYR A 387 20.75 3.08 -16.16
C TYR A 387 19.88 3.57 -14.99
N GLU A 388 19.18 2.68 -14.30
CA GLU A 388 18.19 2.99 -13.25
C GLU A 388 18.78 3.32 -11.89
N ALA A 389 20.07 3.08 -11.64
CA ALA A 389 20.68 3.11 -10.30
C ALA A 389 20.51 4.47 -9.57
N GLU A 390 20.67 5.59 -10.28
CA GLU A 390 20.50 6.93 -9.71
C GLU A 390 19.04 7.18 -9.33
N ASN A 391 18.10 6.80 -10.20
CA ASN A 391 16.67 6.95 -9.96
C ASN A 391 16.19 6.06 -8.82
N ALA A 392 16.67 4.81 -8.71
CA ALA A 392 16.34 3.91 -7.61
C ALA A 392 16.79 4.49 -6.26
N GLN A 393 17.99 5.08 -6.20
CA GLN A 393 18.48 5.76 -5.00
C GLN A 393 17.65 7.02 -4.67
N SER A 394 17.25 7.79 -5.68
CA SER A 394 16.40 8.97 -5.50
C SER A 394 15.05 8.59 -4.92
N GLN A 395 14.35 7.62 -5.53
CA GLN A 395 13.04 7.17 -5.06
C GLN A 395 13.11 6.54 -3.66
N LEU A 396 14.19 5.83 -3.32
CA LEU A 396 14.37 5.29 -1.97
C LEU A 396 14.57 6.41 -0.93
N ARG A 397 15.36 7.42 -1.25
CA ARG A 397 15.56 8.59 -0.38
C ARG A 397 14.26 9.36 -0.18
N GLU A 398 13.51 9.57 -1.25
CA GLU A 398 12.20 10.22 -1.22
C GLU A 398 11.22 9.45 -0.33
N LEU A 399 11.08 8.13 -0.54
CA LEU A 399 10.23 7.26 0.28
C LEU A 399 10.58 7.37 1.76
N ILE A 400 11.88 7.25 2.11
CA ILE A 400 12.33 7.28 3.50
C ILE A 400 12.06 8.64 4.13
N ARG A 401 12.46 9.75 3.47
CA ARG A 401 12.31 11.09 4.04
C ARG A 401 10.86 11.53 4.19
N GLN A 402 10.02 11.22 3.20
CA GLN A 402 8.59 11.53 3.22
C GLN A 402 7.86 10.75 4.30
N SER A 403 8.20 9.48 4.46
CA SER A 403 7.49 8.56 5.36
C SER A 403 8.21 8.33 6.70
N PHE A 404 9.24 9.10 7.01
CA PHE A 404 10.15 8.89 8.14
C PHE A 404 9.44 8.77 9.49
N ASN A 405 8.43 9.61 9.73
CA ASN A 405 7.79 9.75 11.04
C ASN A 405 6.64 8.77 11.27
N HIS A 406 6.28 7.93 10.27
CA HIS A 406 5.23 6.93 10.44
C HIS A 406 5.69 5.78 11.35
N PRO A 407 5.13 5.64 12.56
CA PRO A 407 5.50 4.55 13.47
C PRO A 407 5.12 3.19 12.95
N SER A 408 4.13 3.09 12.08
CA SER A 408 3.67 1.84 11.48
C SER A 408 4.72 1.18 10.58
N ILE A 409 5.56 1.95 9.91
CA ILE A 409 6.59 1.41 9.00
C ILE A 409 7.73 0.79 9.81
N TYR A 410 8.03 -0.50 9.56
CA TYR A 410 9.12 -1.22 10.21
C TYR A 410 10.25 -1.61 9.27
N VAL A 411 10.00 -1.62 7.96
CA VAL A 411 10.95 -2.10 6.95
C VAL A 411 10.83 -1.33 5.64
N TRP A 412 11.95 -1.08 5.01
CA TRP A 412 12.09 -0.49 3.68
C TRP A 412 12.44 -1.57 2.67
N GLY A 413 11.59 -1.77 1.66
CA GLY A 413 11.81 -2.70 0.56
C GLY A 413 12.73 -2.12 -0.51
N LEU A 414 13.81 -2.82 -0.81
CA LEU A 414 14.86 -2.37 -1.74
C LEU A 414 14.58 -2.79 -3.18
N HIS A 415 14.07 -4.01 -3.37
CA HIS A 415 13.65 -4.54 -4.67
C HIS A 415 12.72 -5.74 -4.51
N ASN A 416 12.04 -6.11 -5.60
CA ASN A 416 11.23 -7.32 -5.71
C ASN A 416 11.60 -8.11 -6.96
N GLU A 417 11.89 -9.42 -6.80
CA GLU A 417 12.05 -10.37 -7.90
C GLU A 417 12.95 -9.86 -9.03
N VAL A 418 14.13 -9.37 -8.68
CA VAL A 418 15.08 -8.97 -9.72
C VAL A 418 15.62 -10.24 -10.37
N TYR A 419 15.22 -10.47 -11.62
CA TYR A 419 15.69 -11.59 -12.43
C TYR A 419 17.13 -11.35 -12.86
N GLN A 420 17.89 -12.39 -13.06
CA GLN A 420 19.30 -12.33 -13.39
C GLN A 420 20.14 -11.67 -12.28
N PRO A 421 20.18 -12.29 -11.12
CA PRO A 421 21.07 -11.86 -10.04
C PRO A 421 22.53 -12.03 -10.49
N HIS A 422 23.21 -10.91 -10.68
CA HIS A 422 24.62 -10.82 -11.04
C HIS A 422 25.28 -9.72 -10.21
N GLU A 423 26.59 -9.50 -10.41
CA GLU A 423 27.38 -8.56 -9.59
C GLU A 423 26.82 -7.14 -9.58
N TYR A 424 26.35 -6.63 -10.72
CA TYR A 424 25.69 -5.31 -10.80
C TYR A 424 24.50 -5.21 -9.89
N THR A 425 23.57 -6.17 -9.96
CA THR A 425 22.35 -6.17 -9.14
C THR A 425 22.67 -6.31 -7.66
N ALA A 426 23.63 -7.19 -7.31
CA ALA A 426 24.10 -7.35 -5.94
C ALA A 426 24.73 -6.04 -5.41
N GLY A 427 25.58 -5.39 -6.22
CA GLY A 427 26.18 -4.10 -5.90
C GLY A 427 25.16 -2.98 -5.72
N LEU A 428 24.15 -2.91 -6.60
CA LEU A 428 23.06 -1.93 -6.49
C LEU A 428 22.21 -2.18 -5.25
N THR A 429 21.86 -3.44 -4.93
CA THR A 429 21.13 -3.78 -3.71
C THR A 429 21.90 -3.37 -2.45
N GLN A 430 23.22 -3.62 -2.43
CA GLN A 430 24.07 -3.17 -1.32
C GLN A 430 24.10 -1.63 -1.20
N THR A 431 24.15 -0.93 -2.32
CA THR A 431 24.12 0.54 -2.37
C THR A 431 22.82 1.08 -1.80
N LEU A 432 21.68 0.48 -2.19
CA LEU A 432 20.36 0.84 -1.67
C LEU A 432 20.23 0.53 -0.17
N HIS A 433 20.77 -0.60 0.29
CA HIS A 433 20.84 -0.92 1.72
C HIS A 433 21.62 0.14 2.50
N ASN A 434 22.82 0.47 2.06
CA ASN A 434 23.67 1.45 2.71
C ASN A 434 23.02 2.84 2.73
N LEU A 435 22.36 3.24 1.64
CA LEU A 435 21.59 4.48 1.57
C LEU A 435 20.46 4.46 2.60
N ALA A 436 19.67 3.39 2.66
CA ALA A 436 18.57 3.27 3.62
C ALA A 436 19.08 3.37 5.06
N LYS A 437 20.20 2.71 5.40
CA LYS A 437 20.81 2.78 6.74
C LYS A 437 21.43 4.15 7.05
N THR A 438 21.83 4.91 6.04
CA THR A 438 22.31 6.29 6.21
C THR A 438 21.14 7.25 6.49
N GLU A 439 20.04 7.12 5.75
CA GLU A 439 18.83 7.94 5.93
C GLU A 439 18.07 7.55 7.21
N ASP A 440 17.96 6.25 7.49
CA ASP A 440 17.22 5.69 8.64
C ASP A 440 17.94 4.44 9.20
N PRO A 441 18.83 4.62 10.18
CA PRO A 441 19.59 3.50 10.75
C PRO A 441 18.75 2.52 11.58
N ASP A 442 17.57 2.92 12.02
CA ASP A 442 16.80 2.17 13.03
C ASP A 442 15.86 1.12 12.38
N ARG A 443 15.31 1.39 11.18
CA ARG A 443 14.43 0.44 10.49
C ARG A 443 15.22 -0.59 9.71
N TYR A 444 14.57 -1.75 9.52
CA TYR A 444 15.11 -2.83 8.70
C TYR A 444 15.02 -2.53 7.22
N THR A 445 15.83 -3.23 6.43
CA THR A 445 15.70 -3.33 4.98
C THR A 445 15.35 -4.75 4.57
N VAL A 446 14.68 -4.92 3.44
CA VAL A 446 14.36 -6.23 2.87
C VAL A 446 14.60 -6.25 1.37
N SER A 447 15.20 -7.34 0.88
CA SER A 447 15.28 -7.70 -0.52
C SER A 447 14.43 -8.95 -0.78
N VAL A 448 13.71 -8.98 -1.90
CA VAL A 448 12.77 -10.05 -2.22
C VAL A 448 13.28 -10.89 -3.37
N ASN A 449 13.40 -12.19 -3.12
CA ASN A 449 13.82 -13.19 -4.08
C ASN A 449 12.61 -13.95 -4.65
N GLY A 450 12.37 -13.86 -5.94
CA GLY A 450 11.44 -14.73 -6.66
C GLY A 450 12.08 -16.01 -7.15
N TYR A 451 13.40 -15.97 -7.44
CA TYR A 451 14.17 -17.06 -8.02
C TYR A 451 15.57 -17.15 -7.43
N GLY A 452 16.24 -18.25 -7.77
CA GLY A 452 17.65 -18.47 -7.45
C GLY A 452 17.89 -18.95 -6.02
N HIS A 453 19.15 -18.99 -5.66
CA HIS A 453 19.60 -19.53 -4.38
C HIS A 453 19.57 -18.46 -3.29
N ALA A 454 19.17 -18.85 -2.10
CA ALA A 454 19.13 -17.96 -0.93
C ALA A 454 20.47 -17.31 -0.62
N GLU A 455 21.59 -18.00 -0.95
CA GLU A 455 22.95 -17.55 -0.71
C GLU A 455 23.46 -16.46 -1.65
N HIS A 456 22.77 -16.23 -2.77
CA HIS A 456 23.26 -15.24 -3.73
C HIS A 456 23.30 -13.84 -3.10
N PRO A 457 24.39 -13.06 -3.29
CA PRO A 457 24.54 -11.74 -2.67
C PRO A 457 23.36 -10.79 -2.85
N VAL A 458 22.69 -10.81 -3.99
CA VAL A 458 21.48 -9.98 -4.21
C VAL A 458 20.38 -10.26 -3.19
N ASN A 459 20.32 -11.48 -2.65
CA ASN A 459 19.36 -11.92 -1.66
C ASN A 459 19.85 -11.75 -0.22
N GLN A 460 21.15 -11.44 -0.02
CA GLN A 460 21.79 -11.31 1.29
C GLN A 460 22.13 -9.87 1.66
N ASN A 461 22.07 -8.94 0.72
CA ASN A 461 22.50 -7.55 0.89
C ASN A 461 21.41 -6.66 1.55
N ALA A 462 20.58 -7.23 2.43
CA ALA A 462 19.58 -6.53 3.24
C ALA A 462 19.49 -7.18 4.63
N ASP A 463 18.87 -6.48 5.58
CA ASP A 463 18.69 -7.03 6.94
C ASP A 463 17.79 -8.27 6.96
N ILE A 464 16.84 -8.36 6.03
CA ILE A 464 15.82 -9.41 5.96
C ILE A 464 15.80 -9.99 4.54
N GLN A 465 15.66 -11.32 4.47
CA GLN A 465 15.49 -12.05 3.22
C GLN A 465 13.99 -12.33 3.00
N GLY A 466 13.43 -11.71 1.97
CA GLY A 466 12.09 -11.98 1.49
C GLY A 466 12.11 -13.06 0.41
N MET A 467 11.16 -13.99 0.47
CA MET A 467 11.02 -15.03 -0.56
C MET A 467 9.58 -15.12 -1.04
N ASN A 468 9.39 -14.96 -2.35
CA ASN A 468 8.14 -15.25 -3.03
C ASN A 468 8.15 -16.73 -3.41
N ARG A 469 7.17 -17.50 -2.91
CA ARG A 469 7.06 -18.93 -3.19
C ARG A 469 5.61 -19.34 -3.39
N TYR A 470 5.36 -19.95 -4.53
CA TYR A 470 4.03 -20.32 -4.97
C TYR A 470 3.90 -21.83 -5.16
N PHE A 471 4.24 -22.58 -4.10
CA PHE A 471 4.15 -24.05 -4.12
C PHE A 471 2.76 -24.52 -4.54
N GLY A 472 2.71 -25.42 -5.53
CA GLY A 472 1.49 -25.96 -6.10
C GLY A 472 0.83 -25.04 -7.15
N TRP A 473 1.36 -23.81 -7.34
CA TRP A 473 0.87 -22.89 -8.37
C TRP A 473 1.92 -22.65 -9.48
N TYR A 474 2.99 -21.91 -9.19
CA TYR A 474 4.07 -21.67 -10.16
C TYR A 474 5.17 -22.75 -10.09
N GLU A 475 5.35 -23.36 -8.97
CA GLU A 475 6.47 -24.26 -8.71
C GLU A 475 6.03 -25.50 -7.92
N LYS A 476 6.65 -26.66 -8.20
CA LYS A 476 6.57 -27.90 -7.43
C LYS A 476 5.14 -28.34 -7.03
N LYS A 477 5.05 -29.19 -5.99
CA LYS A 477 3.78 -29.58 -5.38
C LYS A 477 3.49 -28.70 -4.16
N LEU A 478 2.22 -28.57 -3.82
CA LEU A 478 1.78 -27.80 -2.65
C LEU A 478 2.43 -28.26 -1.35
N GLN A 479 2.60 -29.58 -1.20
CA GLN A 479 3.20 -30.20 -0.01
C GLN A 479 4.70 -29.90 0.17
N ASP A 480 5.38 -29.46 -0.87
CA ASP A 480 6.83 -29.19 -0.83
C ASP A 480 7.19 -27.91 -0.05
N ILE A 481 6.21 -27.10 0.34
CA ILE A 481 6.44 -25.89 1.18
C ILE A 481 7.00 -26.28 2.56
N GLU A 482 6.52 -27.35 3.19
CA GLU A 482 6.96 -27.74 4.53
C GLU A 482 8.42 -28.24 4.55
N PRO A 483 8.84 -29.21 3.70
CA PRO A 483 10.26 -29.57 3.61
C PRO A 483 11.16 -28.41 3.17
N TRP A 484 10.68 -27.49 2.34
CA TRP A 484 11.43 -26.30 1.97
C TRP A 484 11.73 -25.39 3.18
N VAL A 485 10.71 -25.09 4.01
CA VAL A 485 10.90 -24.29 5.23
C VAL A 485 11.86 -24.96 6.19
N LYS A 486 11.70 -26.27 6.46
CA LYS A 486 12.59 -27.05 7.35
C LYS A 486 14.03 -27.03 6.85
N GLY A 487 14.24 -27.24 5.55
CA GLY A 487 15.58 -27.23 4.96
C GLY A 487 16.28 -25.87 5.06
N LEU A 488 15.52 -24.75 4.95
CA LEU A 488 16.08 -23.42 5.16
C LEU A 488 16.40 -23.16 6.64
N GLU A 489 15.53 -23.57 7.56
CA GLU A 489 15.75 -23.43 9.00
C GLU A 489 16.98 -24.21 9.46
N GLU A 490 17.17 -25.43 8.96
CA GLU A 490 18.33 -26.26 9.25
C GLU A 490 19.63 -25.66 8.68
N LYS A 491 19.60 -25.16 7.44
CA LYS A 491 20.78 -24.63 6.75
C LYS A 491 21.15 -23.21 7.18
N TYR A 492 20.14 -22.36 7.46
CA TYR A 492 20.32 -20.93 7.75
C TYR A 492 19.55 -20.48 9.01
N PRO A 493 19.78 -21.08 10.19
CA PRO A 493 19.01 -20.78 11.41
C PRO A 493 19.13 -19.31 11.88
N TRP A 494 20.15 -18.59 11.42
CA TRP A 494 20.39 -17.18 11.75
C TRP A 494 19.65 -16.18 10.83
N GLN A 495 19.10 -16.64 9.69
CA GLN A 495 18.44 -15.75 8.75
C GLN A 495 17.13 -15.20 9.31
N LYS A 496 16.85 -13.95 8.92
CA LYS A 496 15.55 -13.32 9.13
C LYS A 496 14.73 -13.55 7.87
N LEU A 497 13.97 -14.65 7.85
CA LEU A 497 13.19 -15.06 6.69
C LEU A 497 11.77 -14.54 6.73
N MET A 498 11.29 -13.96 5.62
CA MET A 498 9.89 -13.69 5.35
C MET A 498 9.41 -14.47 4.13
N LEU A 499 8.20 -15.03 4.19
CA LEU A 499 7.48 -15.51 3.02
C LEU A 499 6.67 -14.34 2.48
N THR A 500 7.19 -13.70 1.44
CA THR A 500 6.76 -12.36 1.02
C THR A 500 5.67 -12.35 -0.03
N GLU A 501 5.46 -13.48 -0.70
CA GLU A 501 4.28 -13.76 -1.53
C GLU A 501 4.01 -15.26 -1.56
N TYR A 502 2.71 -15.62 -1.50
CA TYR A 502 2.22 -16.99 -1.68
C TYR A 502 0.72 -16.96 -2.02
N GLY A 503 0.20 -18.06 -2.58
CA GLY A 503 -1.20 -18.19 -2.95
C GLY A 503 -1.40 -18.76 -4.35
N ALA A 504 -2.61 -18.63 -4.88
CA ALA A 504 -3.00 -19.06 -6.23
C ALA A 504 -4.07 -18.13 -6.80
N ASP A 505 -4.22 -18.12 -8.13
CA ASP A 505 -5.30 -17.38 -8.79
C ASP A 505 -6.64 -18.08 -8.66
N ALA A 506 -7.75 -17.34 -8.71
CA ALA A 506 -9.11 -17.84 -8.82
C ALA A 506 -10.00 -16.94 -9.67
N ASN A 507 -10.52 -17.50 -10.76
CA ASN A 507 -11.65 -16.93 -11.49
C ASN A 507 -12.94 -17.51 -10.94
N LEU A 508 -13.88 -16.66 -10.52
CA LEU A 508 -15.14 -17.09 -9.89
C LEU A 508 -16.10 -17.81 -10.85
N ASP A 509 -15.92 -17.64 -12.15
CA ASP A 509 -16.68 -18.37 -13.18
C ASP A 509 -16.13 -19.80 -13.40
N HIS A 510 -14.95 -20.09 -12.85
CA HIS A 510 -14.33 -21.40 -12.96
C HIS A 510 -14.61 -22.24 -11.71
N GLN A 511 -15.51 -23.20 -11.85
CA GLN A 511 -15.90 -24.06 -10.75
C GLN A 511 -15.69 -25.53 -11.10
N THR A 512 -15.19 -26.33 -10.16
CA THR A 512 -15.04 -27.79 -10.29
C THR A 512 -14.78 -28.46 -8.95
N GLU A 513 -15.16 -29.73 -8.84
CA GLU A 513 -14.76 -30.63 -7.75
C GLU A 513 -13.51 -31.45 -8.10
N TYR A 514 -13.08 -31.42 -9.37
CA TYR A 514 -11.93 -32.17 -9.86
C TYR A 514 -10.69 -31.30 -9.83
N LEU A 515 -9.87 -31.47 -8.82
CA LEU A 515 -8.60 -30.76 -8.65
C LEU A 515 -7.38 -31.60 -9.07
N GLY A 516 -7.51 -32.45 -10.09
CA GLY A 516 -6.46 -33.37 -10.51
C GLY A 516 -5.05 -32.79 -10.55
N ASP A 517 -4.03 -33.62 -10.67
CA ASP A 517 -2.58 -33.23 -10.65
C ASP A 517 -2.16 -32.22 -11.73
N ALA A 518 -3.10 -31.84 -12.57
CA ALA A 518 -2.85 -31.05 -13.77
C ALA A 518 -3.16 -29.55 -13.63
N LEU A 519 -3.55 -29.07 -12.46
CA LEU A 519 -3.80 -27.64 -12.25
C LEU A 519 -2.48 -26.94 -11.96
N ASN A 520 -2.01 -26.17 -12.90
CA ASN A 520 -0.87 -25.28 -12.77
C ASN A 520 -1.19 -23.92 -13.42
N TRP A 521 -0.39 -22.92 -13.12
CA TRP A 521 -0.58 -21.56 -13.58
C TRP A 521 -0.59 -21.37 -15.12
N GLY A 522 0.00 -22.32 -15.87
CA GLY A 522 0.03 -22.30 -17.34
C GLY A 522 -1.30 -22.67 -18.00
N LYS A 523 -2.36 -22.93 -17.24
CA LYS A 523 -3.69 -23.26 -17.75
C LYS A 523 -4.60 -22.05 -17.69
N SER A 524 -5.58 -22.00 -18.59
CA SER A 524 -6.59 -20.95 -18.64
C SER A 524 -7.71 -21.11 -17.59
N PHE A 525 -7.74 -22.25 -16.89
CA PHE A 525 -8.78 -22.59 -15.93
C PHE A 525 -8.28 -22.51 -14.49
N TYR A 526 -8.78 -21.52 -13.75
CA TYR A 526 -8.36 -21.17 -12.38
C TYR A 526 -9.54 -21.33 -11.41
N PRO A 527 -9.86 -22.55 -10.95
CA PRO A 527 -11.03 -22.75 -10.09
C PRO A 527 -10.81 -22.20 -8.68
N GLU A 528 -11.84 -21.57 -8.12
CA GLU A 528 -11.81 -21.02 -6.77
C GLU A 528 -11.47 -22.08 -5.71
N THR A 529 -11.98 -23.29 -5.86
CA THR A 529 -11.69 -24.41 -4.95
C THR A 529 -10.19 -24.70 -4.85
N PHE A 530 -9.43 -24.51 -5.95
CA PHE A 530 -7.97 -24.70 -5.92
C PHE A 530 -7.27 -23.60 -5.13
N GLN A 531 -7.65 -22.34 -5.32
CA GLN A 531 -7.15 -21.22 -4.51
C GLN A 531 -7.41 -21.50 -3.03
N THR A 532 -8.63 -21.89 -2.68
CA THR A 532 -9.03 -22.16 -1.31
C THR A 532 -8.17 -23.24 -0.67
N LYS A 533 -8.00 -24.39 -1.32
CA LYS A 533 -7.17 -25.50 -0.81
C LYS A 533 -5.69 -25.13 -0.72
N THR A 534 -5.18 -24.32 -1.66
CA THR A 534 -3.82 -23.82 -1.62
C THR A 534 -3.59 -22.97 -0.36
N HIS A 535 -4.48 -22.01 -0.08
CA HIS A 535 -4.37 -21.17 1.10
C HIS A 535 -4.59 -21.94 2.41
N GLU A 536 -5.51 -22.91 2.43
CA GLU A 536 -5.71 -23.79 3.59
C GLU A 536 -4.42 -24.49 3.99
N TYR A 537 -3.75 -25.12 3.04
CA TYR A 537 -2.53 -25.87 3.31
C TYR A 537 -1.33 -24.95 3.60
N GLN A 538 -1.07 -23.95 2.75
CA GLN A 538 0.07 -23.05 2.92
C GLN A 538 0.03 -22.33 4.27
N TRP A 539 -1.12 -21.79 4.68
CA TRP A 539 -1.25 -21.15 5.99
C TRP A 539 -1.04 -22.15 7.14
N SER A 540 -1.53 -23.38 7.02
CA SER A 540 -1.34 -24.39 8.05
C SER A 540 0.13 -24.73 8.32
N VAL A 541 0.98 -24.65 7.30
CA VAL A 541 2.44 -24.79 7.42
C VAL A 541 3.05 -23.53 8.02
N ILE A 542 2.73 -22.35 7.47
CA ILE A 542 3.27 -21.06 7.92
C ILE A 542 3.00 -20.86 9.42
N ALA A 543 1.78 -21.14 9.88
CA ALA A 543 1.39 -20.95 11.28
C ALA A 543 2.20 -21.82 12.26
N LYS A 544 2.76 -22.95 11.82
CA LYS A 544 3.56 -23.90 12.63
C LYS A 544 5.05 -23.57 12.65
N HIS A 545 5.55 -22.73 11.72
CA HIS A 545 6.98 -22.46 11.55
C HIS A 545 7.35 -21.01 11.92
N PRO A 546 7.70 -20.72 13.19
CA PRO A 546 8.10 -19.38 13.61
C PRO A 546 9.42 -18.87 12.99
N TYR A 547 10.14 -19.73 12.27
CA TYR A 547 11.26 -19.34 11.41
C TYR A 547 10.83 -18.36 10.32
N ILE A 548 9.58 -18.48 9.82
CA ILE A 548 8.95 -17.49 8.98
C ILE A 548 8.44 -16.36 9.90
N ILE A 549 9.21 -15.27 9.99
CA ILE A 549 8.93 -14.16 10.92
C ILE A 549 7.71 -13.34 10.53
N ALA A 550 7.36 -13.32 9.25
CA ALA A 550 6.16 -12.72 8.69
C ALA A 550 5.80 -13.40 7.38
N SER A 551 4.52 -13.45 7.06
CA SER A 551 4.06 -13.90 5.75
C SER A 551 3.07 -12.89 5.17
N TYR A 552 3.13 -12.71 3.85
CA TYR A 552 2.27 -11.80 3.11
C TYR A 552 1.59 -12.55 1.99
N LEU A 553 0.29 -12.80 2.13
CA LEU A 553 -0.45 -13.43 1.05
C LEU A 553 -0.52 -12.51 -0.18
N TRP A 554 -0.42 -13.09 -1.35
CA TRP A 554 -0.59 -12.40 -2.61
C TRP A 554 -1.92 -12.79 -3.24
N ASN A 555 -2.94 -11.94 -3.21
CA ASN A 555 -3.02 -10.56 -2.80
C ASN A 555 -4.33 -10.35 -2.00
N MET A 556 -4.51 -9.23 -1.32
CA MET A 556 -5.79 -8.93 -0.67
C MET A 556 -6.91 -8.72 -1.67
N PHE A 557 -6.61 -8.06 -2.79
CA PHE A 557 -7.56 -7.74 -3.86
C PHE A 557 -7.01 -8.20 -5.21
N ASP A 558 -7.88 -8.63 -6.10
CA ASP A 558 -7.52 -8.72 -7.52
C ASP A 558 -7.10 -7.32 -8.01
N PHE A 559 -6.17 -7.25 -8.95
CA PHE A 559 -5.64 -5.97 -9.44
C PHE A 559 -5.31 -6.01 -10.93
N GLY A 560 -5.14 -4.83 -11.54
CA GLY A 560 -4.87 -4.66 -12.97
C GLY A 560 -3.42 -4.97 -13.34
N VAL A 561 -3.23 -5.77 -14.39
CA VAL A 561 -1.92 -6.03 -15.02
C VAL A 561 -2.08 -5.89 -16.53
N PRO A 562 -1.53 -4.85 -17.17
CA PRO A 562 -1.87 -4.45 -18.53
C PRO A 562 -1.77 -5.54 -19.59
N MET A 563 -0.73 -6.34 -19.53
CA MET A 563 -0.40 -7.30 -20.61
C MET A 563 -0.87 -8.73 -20.32
N TRP A 564 -1.59 -8.95 -19.21
CA TRP A 564 -1.98 -10.32 -18.86
C TRP A 564 -3.30 -10.72 -19.52
N SER A 565 -3.31 -11.96 -20.04
CA SER A 565 -4.50 -12.65 -20.51
C SER A 565 -4.52 -14.05 -19.90
N ARG A 566 -4.73 -14.14 -18.59
CA ARG A 566 -4.65 -15.38 -17.81
C ARG A 566 -5.97 -15.67 -17.10
N GLY A 567 -6.30 -16.96 -16.98
CA GLY A 567 -7.50 -17.40 -16.27
C GLY A 567 -8.81 -16.89 -16.89
N GLY A 568 -8.82 -16.59 -18.20
CA GLY A 568 -10.02 -16.14 -18.92
C GLY A 568 -10.41 -14.67 -18.67
N VAL A 569 -9.64 -13.90 -17.87
CA VAL A 569 -9.93 -12.49 -17.59
C VAL A 569 -8.76 -11.63 -18.06
N PRO A 570 -8.97 -10.73 -19.03
CA PRO A 570 -7.89 -9.89 -19.54
C PRO A 570 -7.46 -8.84 -18.51
N ALA A 571 -6.20 -8.43 -18.61
CA ALA A 571 -5.57 -7.38 -17.81
C ALA A 571 -5.73 -7.56 -16.29
N ARG A 572 -5.66 -8.81 -15.78
CA ARG A 572 -5.99 -9.09 -14.39
C ARG A 572 -5.05 -10.09 -13.73
N ASN A 573 -4.62 -9.78 -12.51
CA ASN A 573 -4.13 -10.75 -11.54
C ASN A 573 -5.31 -11.18 -10.64
N LEU A 574 -5.58 -12.48 -10.59
CA LEU A 574 -6.76 -13.07 -9.92
C LEU A 574 -6.41 -13.70 -8.55
N LYS A 575 -5.23 -13.40 -8.00
CA LYS A 575 -4.80 -13.94 -6.70
C LYS A 575 -5.45 -13.24 -5.50
N GLY A 576 -6.25 -12.20 -5.72
CA GLY A 576 -6.97 -11.51 -4.66
C GLY A 576 -7.90 -12.44 -3.88
N LEU A 577 -8.02 -12.19 -2.57
CA LEU A 577 -9.06 -12.78 -1.73
C LEU A 577 -10.41 -12.09 -1.94
N ILE A 578 -10.39 -10.90 -2.52
CA ILE A 578 -11.55 -10.07 -2.88
C ILE A 578 -11.40 -9.66 -4.34
N THR A 579 -12.51 -9.65 -5.08
CA THR A 579 -12.52 -9.24 -6.49
C THR A 579 -12.07 -7.78 -6.68
N PHE A 580 -11.62 -7.45 -7.91
CA PHE A 580 -11.10 -6.12 -8.26
C PHE A 580 -12.11 -4.99 -8.02
N ASP A 581 -13.39 -5.25 -8.19
CA ASP A 581 -14.48 -4.32 -7.92
C ASP A 581 -14.90 -4.28 -6.43
N ARG A 582 -14.20 -5.01 -5.56
CA ARG A 582 -14.44 -5.13 -4.11
C ARG A 582 -15.80 -5.71 -3.71
N LYS A 583 -16.54 -6.32 -4.62
CA LYS A 583 -17.89 -6.80 -4.34
C LYS A 583 -17.94 -8.19 -3.72
N ILE A 584 -17.04 -9.08 -4.10
CA ILE A 584 -17.09 -10.49 -3.71
C ILE A 584 -15.85 -10.86 -2.91
N LYS A 585 -16.08 -11.39 -1.71
CA LYS A 585 -15.09 -12.08 -0.89
C LYS A 585 -15.07 -13.55 -1.31
N LYS A 586 -13.91 -14.06 -1.71
CA LYS A 586 -13.71 -15.46 -2.10
C LYS A 586 -13.66 -16.34 -0.84
N ASP A 587 -13.79 -17.66 -0.99
CA ASP A 587 -13.77 -18.60 0.15
C ASP A 587 -12.49 -18.48 0.99
N SER A 588 -11.35 -18.28 0.35
CA SER A 588 -10.06 -18.06 1.01
C SER A 588 -10.00 -16.82 1.90
N TYR A 589 -10.84 -15.79 1.67
CA TYR A 589 -10.99 -14.66 2.59
C TYR A 589 -11.50 -15.13 3.96
N TYR A 590 -12.53 -15.96 3.98
CA TYR A 590 -13.14 -16.47 5.21
C TYR A 590 -12.24 -17.48 5.94
N TRP A 591 -11.37 -18.18 5.19
CA TRP A 591 -10.29 -18.99 5.76
C TRP A 591 -9.39 -18.19 6.65
N TYR A 592 -8.85 -17.07 6.14
CA TYR A 592 -7.98 -16.19 6.92
C TYR A 592 -8.75 -15.47 8.03
N LYS A 593 -9.97 -15.01 7.77
CA LYS A 593 -10.79 -14.36 8.79
C LYS A 593 -11.03 -15.29 9.98
N ALA A 594 -11.35 -16.54 9.75
CA ALA A 594 -11.52 -17.51 10.82
C ALA A 594 -10.25 -17.77 11.62
N ASN A 595 -9.07 -17.78 10.96
CA ASN A 595 -7.78 -18.01 11.62
C ASN A 595 -7.20 -16.77 12.32
N TRP A 596 -7.47 -15.55 11.84
CA TRP A 596 -6.79 -14.34 12.27
C TRP A 596 -7.65 -13.39 13.09
N SER A 597 -8.96 -13.34 12.81
CA SER A 597 -9.89 -12.45 13.48
C SER A 597 -10.43 -13.07 14.77
N LYS A 598 -10.79 -12.18 15.71
CA LYS A 598 -11.54 -12.56 16.92
C LYS A 598 -13.05 -12.45 16.74
N ASP A 599 -13.48 -11.86 15.61
CA ASP A 599 -14.88 -11.76 15.29
C ASP A 599 -15.45 -13.15 14.95
N PRO A 600 -16.69 -13.46 15.36
CA PRO A 600 -17.32 -14.73 15.09
C PRO A 600 -17.40 -15.05 13.60
N VAL A 601 -16.93 -16.22 13.20
CA VAL A 601 -17.00 -16.75 11.83
C VAL A 601 -17.63 -18.12 11.86
N LEU A 602 -18.66 -18.31 11.05
CA LEU A 602 -19.22 -19.60 10.67
C LEU A 602 -19.51 -19.54 9.17
N TYR A 603 -18.82 -20.35 8.36
CA TYR A 603 -18.83 -20.20 6.90
C TYR A 603 -18.71 -21.53 6.18
N LEU A 604 -19.65 -21.82 5.29
CA LEU A 604 -19.61 -22.95 4.35
C LEU A 604 -18.87 -22.54 3.09
N THR A 605 -17.86 -23.32 2.70
CA THR A 605 -17.10 -23.12 1.47
C THR A 605 -17.83 -23.63 0.23
N GLN A 606 -17.23 -23.39 -0.95
CA GLN A 606 -17.73 -23.87 -2.26
C GLN A 606 -19.16 -23.41 -2.58
N ARG A 607 -19.57 -22.25 -2.04
CA ARG A 607 -20.93 -21.72 -2.25
C ARG A 607 -21.21 -21.27 -3.68
N ARG A 608 -20.18 -21.04 -4.50
CA ARG A 608 -20.29 -20.70 -5.93
C ARG A 608 -20.20 -21.91 -6.84
N ASN A 609 -19.71 -23.03 -6.34
CA ASN A 609 -19.72 -24.31 -7.07
C ASN A 609 -21.07 -25.01 -6.89
N ILE A 610 -22.13 -24.38 -7.43
CA ILE A 610 -23.51 -24.80 -7.22
C ILE A 610 -23.79 -26.13 -7.92
N ASP A 611 -23.38 -26.27 -9.18
CA ASP A 611 -23.62 -27.50 -9.98
C ASP A 611 -22.57 -28.56 -9.61
N ARG A 612 -23.02 -29.54 -8.84
CA ARG A 612 -22.15 -30.61 -8.34
C ARG A 612 -22.01 -31.74 -9.37
N GLU A 613 -20.79 -32.20 -9.54
CA GLU A 613 -20.41 -33.19 -10.55
C GLU A 613 -20.23 -34.59 -9.96
N ARG A 614 -20.26 -34.71 -8.62
CA ARG A 614 -20.08 -35.95 -7.87
C ARG A 614 -21.22 -36.18 -6.91
N LYS A 615 -21.68 -37.44 -6.84
CA LYS A 615 -22.64 -37.87 -5.85
C LYS A 615 -22.07 -37.82 -4.43
N HIS A 616 -20.80 -38.22 -4.31
CA HIS A 616 -20.05 -38.21 -3.06
C HIS A 616 -19.08 -37.03 -3.06
N THR A 617 -19.23 -36.14 -2.11
CA THR A 617 -18.46 -34.91 -2.04
C THR A 617 -18.05 -34.58 -0.59
N SER A 618 -17.19 -33.63 -0.40
CA SER A 618 -16.80 -33.12 0.94
C SER A 618 -17.51 -31.80 1.25
N VAL A 619 -17.88 -31.60 2.51
CA VAL A 619 -18.35 -30.31 3.04
C VAL A 619 -17.29 -29.75 3.97
N THR A 620 -16.87 -28.50 3.73
CA THR A 620 -15.88 -27.79 4.55
C THR A 620 -16.52 -26.57 5.19
N VAL A 621 -16.34 -26.46 6.51
CA VAL A 621 -16.83 -25.33 7.32
C VAL A 621 -15.65 -24.65 8.02
N TYR A 622 -15.61 -23.33 7.96
CA TYR A 622 -14.73 -22.52 8.82
C TYR A 622 -15.51 -22.00 10.02
N SER A 623 -15.04 -22.31 11.22
CA SER A 623 -15.67 -21.87 12.47
C SER A 623 -14.60 -21.54 13.51
N ASN A 624 -14.56 -20.28 14.00
CA ASN A 624 -13.77 -19.90 15.17
C ASN A 624 -14.61 -19.78 16.44
N ILE A 625 -15.85 -20.26 16.40
CA ILE A 625 -16.83 -20.20 17.48
C ILE A 625 -17.22 -21.58 18.03
N GLY A 626 -16.39 -22.58 17.78
CA GLY A 626 -16.56 -23.96 18.21
C GLY A 626 -16.91 -24.92 17.08
N THR A 627 -17.06 -26.20 17.41
CA THR A 627 -17.39 -27.25 16.45
C THR A 627 -18.80 -27.04 15.91
N PRO A 628 -18.98 -26.90 14.58
CA PRO A 628 -20.30 -26.70 13.98
C PRO A 628 -21.08 -28.00 13.86
N GLN A 629 -22.40 -27.90 13.94
CA GLN A 629 -23.31 -28.94 13.46
C GLN A 629 -23.60 -28.69 11.96
N VAL A 630 -23.72 -29.74 11.17
CA VAL A 630 -23.97 -29.65 9.73
C VAL A 630 -25.16 -30.50 9.37
N TYR A 631 -26.04 -29.98 8.53
CA TYR A 631 -27.26 -30.60 8.07
C TYR A 631 -27.29 -30.68 6.55
N LEU A 632 -27.73 -31.79 5.99
CA LEU A 632 -28.07 -31.97 4.58
C LEU A 632 -29.57 -32.21 4.46
N ASN A 633 -30.27 -31.37 3.71
CA ASN A 633 -31.73 -31.47 3.50
C ASN A 633 -32.53 -31.63 4.82
N GLY A 634 -32.07 -30.93 5.87
CA GLY A 634 -32.64 -30.93 7.23
C GLY A 634 -32.23 -32.11 8.12
N LYS A 635 -31.46 -33.06 7.61
CA LYS A 635 -30.90 -34.18 8.39
C LYS A 635 -29.50 -33.88 8.88
N GLU A 636 -29.27 -34.05 10.18
CA GLU A 636 -27.93 -33.85 10.76
C GLU A 636 -26.93 -34.89 10.22
N LEU A 637 -25.75 -34.40 9.84
CA LEU A 637 -24.62 -35.22 9.41
C LEU A 637 -23.69 -35.46 10.59
N THR A 638 -23.16 -36.69 10.68
CA THR A 638 -22.21 -37.11 11.70
C THR A 638 -20.82 -37.34 11.08
N GLY A 639 -19.75 -37.39 11.92
CA GLY A 639 -18.41 -37.69 11.43
C GLY A 639 -17.62 -36.44 11.02
N ILE A 640 -18.03 -35.24 11.45
CA ILE A 640 -17.24 -34.02 11.25
C ILE A 640 -15.90 -34.16 11.97
N ARG A 641 -14.82 -33.86 11.28
CA ARG A 641 -13.47 -33.90 11.83
C ARG A 641 -12.78 -32.52 11.70
N GLN A 642 -11.79 -32.29 12.54
CA GLN A 642 -10.90 -31.15 12.42
C GLN A 642 -9.94 -31.35 11.22
N GLY A 643 -9.74 -30.29 10.44
CA GLY A 643 -8.81 -30.26 9.32
C GLY A 643 -7.44 -29.68 9.69
N TYR A 644 -6.95 -28.72 8.91
CA TYR A 644 -5.58 -28.20 9.03
C TYR A 644 -5.32 -27.31 10.25
N THR A 645 -6.31 -26.59 10.72
CA THR A 645 -6.25 -25.70 11.89
C THR A 645 -7.49 -25.87 12.77
N ASP A 646 -7.48 -25.27 13.96
CA ASP A 646 -8.57 -25.39 14.92
C ASP A 646 -9.90 -24.80 14.45
N VAL A 647 -9.89 -24.03 13.37
CA VAL A 647 -11.09 -23.41 12.75
C VAL A 647 -11.57 -24.13 11.49
N HIS A 648 -10.90 -25.21 11.11
CA HIS A 648 -11.16 -25.96 9.88
C HIS A 648 -11.90 -27.28 10.22
N TYR A 649 -13.12 -27.42 9.74
CA TYR A 649 -13.94 -28.61 9.95
C TYR A 649 -14.35 -29.22 8.61
N VAL A 650 -14.26 -30.55 8.50
CA VAL A 650 -14.49 -31.28 7.24
C VAL A 650 -15.38 -32.51 7.49
N LEU A 651 -16.33 -32.69 6.62
CA LEU A 651 -17.05 -33.96 6.38
C LEU A 651 -16.57 -34.52 5.04
N ASP A 652 -15.87 -35.65 5.06
CA ASP A 652 -15.17 -36.17 3.87
C ASP A 652 -16.05 -36.85 2.85
N ASP A 653 -17.14 -37.48 3.27
CA ASP A 653 -18.05 -38.24 2.41
C ASP A 653 -19.51 -37.87 2.70
N VAL A 654 -20.01 -36.93 1.92
CA VAL A 654 -21.40 -36.49 1.98
C VAL A 654 -22.09 -36.92 0.70
N THR A 655 -23.15 -37.72 0.82
CA THR A 655 -23.91 -38.27 -0.33
C THR A 655 -25.04 -37.31 -0.70
N LEU A 656 -24.96 -36.70 -1.89
CA LEU A 656 -25.98 -35.79 -2.42
C LEU A 656 -27.16 -36.58 -3.02
N GLU A 657 -28.35 -36.01 -2.88
CA GLU A 657 -29.55 -36.44 -3.59
C GLU A 657 -29.59 -35.82 -4.99
N GLN A 658 -30.30 -36.50 -5.91
CA GLN A 658 -30.50 -35.96 -7.25
C GLN A 658 -31.27 -34.62 -7.19
N GLY A 659 -30.79 -33.61 -7.86
CA GLY A 659 -31.34 -32.26 -7.86
C GLY A 659 -30.81 -31.38 -6.72
N LYS A 660 -31.69 -30.58 -6.13
CA LYS A 660 -31.34 -29.57 -5.11
C LYS A 660 -31.01 -30.23 -3.78
N ASN A 661 -29.88 -29.78 -3.19
CA ASN A 661 -29.41 -30.14 -1.86
C ASN A 661 -29.15 -28.87 -1.06
N THR A 662 -29.74 -28.75 0.11
CA THR A 662 -29.50 -27.64 1.03
C THR A 662 -28.54 -28.09 2.12
N ILE A 663 -27.40 -27.41 2.24
CA ILE A 663 -26.43 -27.66 3.28
C ILE A 663 -26.50 -26.49 4.26
N LYS A 664 -26.78 -26.77 5.52
CA LYS A 664 -26.88 -25.80 6.60
C LYS A 664 -25.85 -26.12 7.70
N THR A 665 -25.21 -25.10 8.24
CA THR A 665 -24.36 -25.24 9.43
C THR A 665 -24.85 -24.35 10.55
N VAL A 666 -24.69 -24.81 11.81
CA VAL A 666 -25.13 -24.13 13.01
C VAL A 666 -24.04 -24.23 14.06
N ALA A 667 -23.78 -23.14 14.77
CA ALA A 667 -22.91 -23.12 15.97
C ALA A 667 -23.43 -22.10 16.98
N THR A 668 -23.26 -22.37 18.26
CA THR A 668 -23.65 -21.46 19.35
C THR A 668 -22.41 -20.86 20.00
N TYR A 669 -22.36 -19.53 20.08
CA TYR A 669 -21.26 -18.82 20.71
C TYR A 669 -21.79 -17.69 21.60
N ASN A 670 -21.35 -17.66 22.86
CA ASN A 670 -21.79 -16.69 23.86
C ASN A 670 -23.34 -16.60 23.97
N GLY A 671 -24.03 -17.74 23.89
CA GLY A 671 -25.48 -17.81 23.97
C GLY A 671 -26.25 -17.35 22.72
N LYS A 672 -25.54 -16.99 21.65
CA LYS A 672 -26.14 -16.63 20.37
C LYS A 672 -25.91 -17.75 19.35
N GLU A 673 -26.95 -18.08 18.62
CA GLU A 673 -26.88 -19.01 17.48
C GLU A 673 -26.40 -18.28 16.23
N TYR A 674 -25.47 -18.91 15.51
CA TYR A 674 -24.96 -18.52 14.20
C TYR A 674 -25.32 -19.62 13.20
N THR A 675 -25.74 -19.21 12.03
CA THR A 675 -26.09 -20.14 10.93
C THR A 675 -25.50 -19.66 9.63
N ASP A 676 -25.13 -20.60 8.77
CA ASP A 676 -24.81 -20.36 7.37
C ASP A 676 -25.41 -21.47 6.52
N GLU A 677 -25.83 -21.13 5.29
CA GLU A 677 -26.56 -22.06 4.42
C GLU A 677 -26.14 -21.84 2.97
N ILE A 678 -26.01 -22.95 2.22
CA ILE A 678 -25.72 -22.96 0.79
C ILE A 678 -26.59 -23.99 0.10
N GLU A 679 -26.78 -23.82 -1.22
CA GLU A 679 -27.51 -24.76 -2.08
C GLU A 679 -26.58 -25.34 -3.13
N TRP A 680 -26.61 -26.66 -3.29
CA TRP A 680 -25.94 -27.39 -4.35
C TRP A 680 -26.95 -28.11 -5.20
N ASN A 681 -26.70 -28.24 -6.51
CA ASN A 681 -27.55 -28.94 -7.46
C ASN A 681 -26.76 -30.10 -8.07
N TYR A 682 -27.08 -31.32 -7.68
CA TYR A 682 -26.47 -32.52 -8.24
C TYR A 682 -27.31 -33.06 -9.41
N THR A 683 -26.75 -33.00 -10.62
CA THR A 683 -27.45 -33.39 -11.87
C THR A 683 -26.99 -34.75 -12.41
N GLY A 684 -26.12 -35.45 -11.69
CA GLY A 684 -25.54 -36.75 -12.06
C GLY A 684 -24.05 -36.67 -12.28
N GLU A 685 -23.38 -37.82 -12.20
CA GLU A 685 -21.92 -37.95 -12.40
C GLU A 685 -21.54 -37.41 -13.79
N LYS A 686 -20.66 -36.42 -13.84
CA LYS A 686 -20.04 -35.96 -15.08
C LYS A 686 -18.70 -36.66 -15.24
N LYS A 687 -18.61 -37.53 -16.24
CA LYS A 687 -17.31 -38.01 -16.71
C LYS A 687 -16.61 -36.88 -17.44
N ARG A 688 -15.74 -36.18 -16.78
CA ARG A 688 -14.83 -35.24 -17.48
C ARG A 688 -13.72 -36.07 -18.10
N SER A 689 -13.50 -35.91 -19.41
CA SER A 689 -12.27 -36.33 -20.06
C SER A 689 -11.11 -35.58 -19.43
N ALA A 690 -9.97 -36.25 -19.21
CA ALA A 690 -8.76 -35.67 -18.62
C ALA A 690 -8.09 -34.55 -19.48
N ASP A 691 -8.74 -34.12 -20.54
CA ASP A 691 -8.21 -33.14 -21.52
C ASP A 691 -8.47 -31.67 -21.14
N TRP A 692 -7.92 -31.27 -20.01
CA TRP A 692 -7.68 -29.85 -19.73
C TRP A 692 -6.42 -29.33 -20.41
N SER A 693 -5.72 -30.19 -21.20
CA SER A 693 -4.36 -29.94 -21.70
C SER A 693 -4.27 -29.13 -22.98
N GLU A 694 -5.37 -28.76 -23.64
CA GLU A 694 -5.33 -28.25 -25.03
C GLU A 694 -5.32 -26.73 -25.18
N ASN A 695 -5.43 -25.93 -24.13
CA ASN A 695 -5.18 -24.49 -24.26
C ASN A 695 -3.75 -24.17 -23.84
N LYS A 696 -2.82 -24.43 -24.72
CA LYS A 696 -1.46 -23.83 -24.69
C LYS A 696 -1.59 -22.36 -25.08
N GLU A 697 -1.95 -21.49 -24.16
CA GLU A 697 -1.60 -20.08 -24.35
C GLU A 697 -0.08 -19.96 -24.27
N GLU A 698 0.52 -19.44 -25.31
CA GLU A 698 1.93 -19.12 -25.36
C GLU A 698 2.26 -18.21 -24.18
N HIS A 699 3.21 -18.63 -23.38
CA HIS A 699 3.74 -17.82 -22.29
C HIS A 699 4.34 -16.55 -22.90
N ALA A 700 3.73 -15.40 -22.62
CA ALA A 700 4.47 -14.15 -22.74
C ALA A 700 5.71 -14.31 -21.83
N GLY A 701 6.87 -14.39 -22.44
CA GLY A 701 8.13 -14.66 -21.76
C GLY A 701 8.33 -13.68 -20.60
N TRP A 702 8.82 -14.21 -19.54
CA TRP A 702 9.33 -13.45 -18.40
C TRP A 702 10.50 -12.55 -18.83
#